data_2147058ea5105bd7d21bac99a2b03560
#
_entry.id   2147058ea5105bd7d21bac99a2b03560
#
_cell.length_a   1.000
_cell.length_b   1.000
_cell.length_c   1.000
_cell.angle_alpha   90.00
_cell.angle_beta   90.00
_cell.angle_gamma   90.00
#
_symmetry.space_group_name_H-M   'P 1'
#
loop_
_entity.id
_entity.type
_entity.pdbx_description
1 polymer ?
#
loop_
_entity_poly.entity_id
_entity_poly.type
_entity_poly.pdbx_seq_one_letter_code
_entity_poly.pdbx_strand_id
1 'polypeptide(L)'
;MNYRKIVLLLCLCLLSGTQVTRAEKAKDKQKTEKAQKKEKQEKDKKKSGKKSRRKGKKGAPEAPADSVKAEKPQIDRPGMFRVTKEKNEWYFHVPDTLLGREFLTTVRFTSTPSSIGLFGGEQVNEQTVRFEKAPGGELLLRSVLFINVADSSQQISKAITISNTHPIIGSFKVEEHKDGMSKIKVSAFFNQDNPAMGLPNQFKKSMELQGMIGEMSYIEDIKSFPMNTEVRMVKTFASNSGHIPAARETGKVTFGLNVSFVMLPANPMPIRYFDPRVGYFTNGYNQFTDDQQRVEPVRIAARWRLEARPEDVARQRAGEAVEPVKPIVYYIDPATPKQWRKYLIQGVEDWQEAFEKAGWKNAIQAREWPEDDYTMSMEDARYSCIRYLASPIENAYGPHVSDPRTGEILESHICWYHNVMRLVHDWYLVQASSIDEAARKMNFDEELMGQLIRFVSSHEVGHTLSLRHNFGSSSTVPVDSLRSKAWVEAHGHTPSIMDYARFNYVAQPEDGISRKGIFPRIGDYDVWAIQWGYMPMKADNPDDDHRLMEPLVREAQKNPRLWWGDGEGNQIDPRCQTEDLGDDAVKASSYGLMNLKREIVCLTEWAADNKKDIYDNDVNVLYDNIIGQYFRYMGHVVNYIGGHYRTVRAKDEPGDVYAPTPLQKQQDAMEWIDKEVFHEPTWMIQVPYINRITAHPQSITENVANRIPYLLKSRIYRLNTLYTIDTYLADITRRVFSEADSRARVSDYRAALQHAVTNMLIGIYNGETEACRAAALSNLQQLQKKARTASTSAVDSKTRAHWALIYDNIGKALTWK
;
A
#
# COMPACT_ATOMS: atom_id res chain seq x y z
N MET A 1 9.13 7.53 -11.56
CA MET A 1 7.81 6.83 -11.63
C MET A 1 7.03 7.26 -10.40
N ASN A 2 5.93 7.97 -10.58
CA ASN A 2 5.28 8.72 -9.50
C ASN A 2 4.79 7.83 -8.35
N TYR A 3 5.13 8.19 -7.13
CA TYR A 3 4.64 7.70 -5.82
C TYR A 3 3.12 7.42 -5.79
N ARG A 4 2.35 8.15 -6.58
CA ARG A 4 0.89 8.03 -6.73
C ARG A 4 0.37 6.70 -7.30
N LYS A 5 1.22 5.90 -7.98
CA LYS A 5 0.82 4.58 -8.50
C LYS A 5 1.01 3.45 -7.48
N ILE A 6 1.88 3.62 -6.50
CA ILE A 6 2.21 2.59 -5.51
C ILE A 6 1.12 2.50 -4.46
N VAL A 7 0.60 3.62 -3.97
CA VAL A 7 -0.49 3.63 -2.97
C VAL A 7 -1.79 3.06 -3.55
N LEU A 8 -2.10 3.36 -4.83
CA LEU A 8 -3.29 2.79 -5.48
C LEU A 8 -3.14 1.28 -5.81
N LEU A 9 -1.92 0.79 -6.02
CA LEU A 9 -1.68 -0.65 -6.29
C LEU A 9 -1.74 -1.50 -5.01
N LEU A 10 -1.33 -0.96 -3.86
CA LEU A 10 -1.43 -1.64 -2.56
C LEU A 10 -2.90 -1.86 -2.14
N CYS A 11 -3.78 -0.91 -2.40
CA CYS A 11 -5.22 -1.09 -2.19
C CYS A 11 -5.87 -2.11 -3.14
N LEU A 12 -5.34 -2.28 -4.36
CA LEU A 12 -5.90 -3.22 -5.34
C LEU A 12 -5.49 -4.68 -5.11
N CYS A 13 -4.36 -4.93 -4.47
CA CYS A 13 -3.92 -6.31 -4.15
C CYS A 13 -4.68 -6.92 -2.97
N LEU A 14 -5.27 -6.11 -2.08
CA LEU A 14 -6.06 -6.58 -0.94
C LEU A 14 -7.54 -6.83 -1.28
N LEU A 15 -8.05 -6.29 -2.40
CA LEU A 15 -9.46 -6.39 -2.80
C LEU A 15 -9.79 -7.56 -3.74
N SER A 16 -8.80 -8.38 -4.14
CA SER A 16 -9.05 -9.50 -5.07
C SER A 16 -9.59 -10.79 -4.43
N GLY A 17 -9.86 -10.80 -3.14
CA GLY A 17 -10.35 -11.97 -2.40
C GLY A 17 -11.88 -12.11 -2.27
N THR A 18 -12.67 -11.05 -2.47
CA THR A 18 -14.09 -11.08 -2.03
C THR A 18 -15.13 -10.57 -3.04
N GLN A 19 -14.89 -10.64 -4.35
CA GLN A 19 -15.92 -10.22 -5.33
C GLN A 19 -16.22 -11.27 -6.42
N VAL A 20 -16.71 -12.44 -6.06
CA VAL A 20 -17.23 -13.41 -7.05
C VAL A 20 -18.71 -13.81 -6.86
N THR A 21 -19.41 -13.36 -5.84
CA THR A 21 -20.79 -13.85 -5.57
C THR A 21 -21.93 -12.85 -5.81
N ARG A 22 -21.73 -11.73 -6.53
CA ARG A 22 -22.80 -10.73 -6.72
C ARG A 22 -23.19 -10.38 -8.16
N ALA A 23 -22.61 -11.00 -9.15
CA ALA A 23 -22.86 -10.64 -10.58
C ALA A 23 -24.11 -11.27 -11.21
N GLU A 24 -24.74 -12.27 -10.62
CA GLU A 24 -25.88 -12.97 -11.24
C GLU A 24 -27.27 -12.45 -10.83
N LYS A 25 -27.40 -11.65 -9.78
CA LYS A 25 -28.70 -11.11 -9.35
C LYS A 25 -29.14 -9.79 -9.99
N ALA A 26 -28.31 -9.20 -10.86
CA ALA A 26 -28.58 -7.89 -11.46
C ALA A 26 -29.37 -7.95 -12.79
N LYS A 27 -29.54 -9.09 -13.42
CA LYS A 27 -30.23 -9.18 -14.73
C LYS A 27 -31.75 -9.29 -14.67
N ASP A 28 -32.33 -9.65 -13.54
CA ASP A 28 -33.80 -9.79 -13.44
C ASP A 28 -34.56 -8.55 -12.93
N LYS A 29 -33.86 -7.53 -12.42
CA LYS A 29 -34.51 -6.30 -11.93
C LYS A 29 -34.75 -5.22 -13.00
N GLN A 30 -34.11 -5.32 -14.16
CA GLN A 30 -34.25 -4.31 -15.22
C GLN A 30 -35.53 -4.38 -16.06
N LYS A 31 -36.36 -5.40 -15.91
CA LYS A 31 -37.63 -5.53 -16.63
C LYS A 31 -38.84 -4.92 -15.93
N THR A 32 -38.78 -4.69 -14.62
CA THR A 32 -39.92 -4.22 -13.81
C THR A 32 -40.00 -2.69 -13.65
N GLU A 33 -38.89 -1.97 -13.85
CA GLU A 33 -38.85 -0.50 -13.61
C GLU A 33 -39.25 0.36 -14.84
N LYS A 34 -39.40 -0.24 -16.01
CA LYS A 34 -39.87 0.51 -17.22
C LYS A 34 -41.37 0.74 -17.28
N ALA A 35 -42.15 0.09 -16.45
CA ALA A 35 -43.61 0.22 -16.41
C ALA A 35 -44.15 1.34 -15.50
N GLN A 36 -43.37 1.83 -14.55
CA GLN A 36 -43.86 2.82 -13.56
C GLN A 36 -43.48 4.29 -13.84
N LYS A 37 -42.72 4.57 -14.88
CA LYS A 37 -42.29 5.95 -15.23
C LYS A 37 -43.23 6.71 -16.21
N LYS A 38 -44.34 6.09 -16.65
CA LYS A 38 -45.28 6.75 -17.58
C LYS A 38 -46.49 7.43 -16.95
N GLU A 39 -46.70 7.32 -15.63
CA GLU A 39 -47.92 7.81 -14.97
C GLU A 39 -47.76 9.09 -14.13
N LYS A 40 -46.59 9.70 -14.08
CA LYS A 40 -46.30 10.83 -13.18
C LYS A 40 -45.94 12.18 -13.84
N GLN A 41 -46.23 12.33 -15.14
CA GLN A 41 -45.94 13.57 -15.90
C GLN A 41 -47.14 14.43 -16.27
N GLU A 42 -48.32 14.19 -15.70
CA GLU A 42 -49.55 14.92 -16.10
C GLU A 42 -50.20 15.79 -15.00
N LYS A 43 -49.62 16.06 -13.85
CA LYS A 43 -50.25 16.87 -12.82
C LYS A 43 -49.33 17.91 -12.17
N ASP A 44 -48.77 18.85 -12.92
CA ASP A 44 -48.31 20.12 -12.32
C ASP A 44 -48.11 21.22 -13.39
N LYS A 45 -49.23 21.59 -14.00
CA LYS A 45 -49.37 22.89 -14.68
C LYS A 45 -50.68 23.51 -14.21
N LYS A 46 -50.63 24.34 -13.16
CA LYS A 46 -51.53 25.48 -12.92
C LYS A 46 -51.31 26.05 -11.53
N LYS A 47 -50.59 27.16 -11.44
CA LYS A 47 -51.08 28.34 -10.75
C LYS A 47 -50.01 29.45 -10.74
N SER A 48 -50.25 30.36 -11.58
CA SER A 48 -49.58 31.68 -11.66
C SER A 48 -50.25 32.67 -10.74
N GLY A 49 -49.47 33.57 -10.15
CA GLY A 49 -49.81 35.01 -10.07
C GLY A 49 -50.46 35.52 -8.85
N LYS A 50 -49.75 36.37 -8.11
CA LYS A 50 -50.23 37.72 -7.81
C LYS A 50 -49.16 38.61 -7.16
N LYS A 51 -48.93 39.74 -7.81
CA LYS A 51 -48.19 40.90 -7.29
C LYS A 51 -48.99 41.63 -6.21
N SER A 52 -48.30 42.21 -5.24
CA SER A 52 -48.74 43.53 -4.74
C SER A 52 -47.56 44.34 -4.19
N ARG A 53 -47.72 45.64 -4.40
CA ARG A 53 -46.76 46.73 -4.35
C ARG A 53 -46.79 47.50 -3.00
N ARG A 54 -45.63 48.11 -2.67
CA ARG A 54 -45.39 49.41 -2.10
C ARG A 54 -45.85 49.74 -0.66
N LYS A 55 -44.93 50.22 0.19
CA LYS A 55 -44.73 51.69 0.42
C LYS A 55 -43.54 51.93 1.36
N GLY A 56 -42.76 52.95 1.03
CA GLY A 56 -41.65 53.44 1.79
C GLY A 56 -42.11 54.47 2.88
N LYS A 57 -41.17 54.72 3.81
CA LYS A 57 -41.22 55.97 4.64
C LYS A 57 -39.83 56.49 4.94
N LYS A 58 -39.73 57.79 4.96
CA LYS A 58 -38.56 58.63 5.01
C LYS A 58 -37.86 58.67 6.36
N GLY A 59 -36.64 59.07 6.30
CA GLY A 59 -35.55 59.47 7.08
C GLY A 59 -35.78 60.10 8.45
N ALA A 60 -34.80 59.97 9.28
CA ALA A 60 -34.41 60.86 10.37
C ALA A 60 -32.90 60.67 10.65
N PRO A 61 -32.19 61.53 11.33
CA PRO A 61 -30.92 62.10 10.94
C PRO A 61 -29.71 61.39 11.53
N GLU A 62 -28.55 61.59 10.87
CA GLU A 62 -27.21 61.10 11.31
C GLU A 62 -26.86 61.58 12.72
N ALA A 63 -26.49 60.66 13.60
CA ALA A 63 -25.78 60.93 14.82
C ALA A 63 -24.27 60.70 14.61
N PRO A 64 -23.35 61.30 15.35
CA PRO A 64 -21.93 61.39 15.04
C PRO A 64 -21.22 60.05 15.19
N ALA A 65 -20.19 59.88 14.38
CA ALA A 65 -19.33 58.73 14.37
C ALA A 65 -18.71 58.45 15.75
N ASP A 66 -19.29 57.47 16.46
CA ASP A 66 -18.60 56.83 17.58
C ASP A 66 -17.47 55.99 17.05
N SER A 67 -16.31 56.15 17.64
CA SER A 67 -15.12 55.32 17.43
C SER A 67 -15.50 53.88 17.56
N VAL A 68 -15.51 53.15 16.44
CA VAL A 68 -15.69 51.67 16.42
C VAL A 68 -14.57 51.08 17.23
N LYS A 69 -14.84 50.72 18.48
CA LYS A 69 -13.93 49.80 19.22
C LYS A 69 -13.86 48.53 18.41
N ALA A 70 -12.63 48.18 17.94
CA ALA A 70 -12.37 46.92 17.26
C ALA A 70 -12.92 45.76 18.13
N GLU A 71 -13.92 45.07 17.63
CA GLU A 71 -14.44 43.87 18.31
C GLU A 71 -13.29 42.88 18.50
N LYS A 72 -13.15 42.35 19.74
CA LYS A 72 -12.14 41.32 20.00
C LYS A 72 -12.41 40.10 19.09
N PRO A 73 -11.38 39.49 18.53
CA PRO A 73 -11.56 38.28 17.71
C PRO A 73 -12.25 37.18 18.54
N GLN A 74 -13.14 36.42 17.92
CA GLN A 74 -13.82 35.27 18.55
C GLN A 74 -12.84 34.17 18.92
N ILE A 75 -11.78 34.00 18.09
CA ILE A 75 -10.67 33.10 18.28
C ILE A 75 -9.38 33.88 18.04
N ASP A 76 -8.38 33.65 18.87
CA ASP A 76 -7.02 34.18 18.72
C ASP A 76 -6.03 33.11 19.19
N ARG A 77 -5.29 32.54 18.24
CA ARG A 77 -4.37 31.42 18.48
C ARG A 77 -2.96 31.82 18.01
N PRO A 78 -2.02 31.94 18.93
CA PRO A 78 -0.62 32.15 18.58
C PRO A 78 -0.02 30.87 17.96
N GLY A 79 1.02 31.03 17.15
CA GLY A 79 1.74 29.92 16.52
C GLY A 79 2.59 30.41 15.36
N MET A 80 2.95 29.49 14.45
CA MET A 80 3.73 29.79 13.25
C MET A 80 3.07 30.92 12.45
N PHE A 81 1.79 30.81 12.15
CA PHE A 81 0.93 31.93 11.80
C PHE A 81 0.02 32.19 13.00
N ARG A 82 -0.08 33.45 13.46
CA ARG A 82 -1.16 33.77 14.39
C ARG A 82 -2.47 33.66 13.64
N VAL A 83 -3.43 32.93 14.18
CA VAL A 83 -4.73 32.66 13.55
C VAL A 83 -5.82 33.38 14.32
N THR A 84 -6.64 34.19 13.63
CA THR A 84 -7.81 34.82 14.24
C THR A 84 -9.09 34.50 13.48
N LYS A 85 -10.23 34.49 14.21
CA LYS A 85 -11.55 34.37 13.62
C LYS A 85 -12.39 35.61 14.04
N GLU A 86 -12.88 36.34 13.05
CA GLU A 86 -13.69 37.54 13.23
C GLU A 86 -14.92 37.44 12.34
N LYS A 87 -16.14 37.58 12.89
CA LYS A 87 -17.40 37.54 12.13
C LYS A 87 -17.53 36.36 11.15
N ASN A 88 -17.14 35.16 11.58
CA ASN A 88 -17.11 33.94 10.77
C ASN A 88 -16.04 33.87 9.67
N GLU A 89 -15.14 34.87 9.60
CA GLU A 89 -14.01 34.83 8.67
C GLU A 89 -12.71 34.46 9.41
N TRP A 90 -11.89 33.66 8.77
CA TRP A 90 -10.59 33.24 9.27
C TRP A 90 -9.48 34.07 8.65
N TYR A 91 -8.50 34.42 9.46
CA TYR A 91 -7.32 35.19 9.07
C TYR A 91 -6.05 34.53 9.52
N PHE A 92 -5.04 34.59 8.64
CA PHE A 92 -3.66 34.37 9.00
C PHE A 92 -2.98 35.73 9.21
N HIS A 93 -2.20 35.83 10.29
CA HIS A 93 -1.24 36.91 10.47
C HIS A 93 0.15 36.30 10.16
N VAL A 94 0.65 36.57 8.95
CA VAL A 94 1.90 36.01 8.43
C VAL A 94 3.05 36.91 8.85
N PRO A 95 4.01 36.44 9.69
CA PRO A 95 5.18 37.22 10.07
C PRO A 95 6.07 37.56 8.86
N ASP A 96 6.62 38.77 8.82
CA ASP A 96 7.55 39.19 7.75
C ASP A 96 8.80 38.28 7.70
N THR A 97 9.22 37.71 8.82
CA THR A 97 10.33 36.76 8.91
C THR A 97 10.06 35.42 8.22
N LEU A 98 8.81 35.12 7.92
CA LEU A 98 8.39 33.90 7.23
C LEU A 98 8.13 34.12 5.74
N LEU A 99 8.21 35.35 5.25
CA LEU A 99 8.10 35.64 3.81
C LEU A 99 9.33 35.10 3.09
N GLY A 100 9.10 34.42 1.96
CA GLY A 100 10.15 33.71 1.22
C GLY A 100 10.59 32.37 1.83
N ARG A 101 10.18 32.03 3.07
CA ARG A 101 10.39 30.72 3.67
C ARG A 101 9.47 29.67 3.03
N GLU A 102 9.96 28.46 2.92
CA GLU A 102 9.25 27.32 2.36
C GLU A 102 8.54 26.53 3.45
N PHE A 103 7.32 26.11 3.14
CA PHE A 103 6.47 25.27 3.95
C PHE A 103 6.09 24.03 3.15
N LEU A 104 6.20 22.87 3.75
CA LEU A 104 5.60 21.69 3.19
C LEU A 104 4.13 21.65 3.58
N THR A 105 3.23 21.53 2.60
CA THR A 105 1.81 21.34 2.87
C THR A 105 1.40 19.92 2.53
N THR A 106 0.79 19.24 3.48
CA THR A 106 0.19 17.92 3.27
C THR A 106 -1.31 18.00 3.45
N VAL A 107 -2.06 17.29 2.60
CA VAL A 107 -3.51 17.16 2.74
C VAL A 107 -3.84 15.73 3.11
N ARG A 108 -4.50 15.55 4.25
CA ARG A 108 -4.91 14.23 4.76
C ARG A 108 -6.43 14.18 4.94
N PHE A 109 -7.00 12.98 4.78
CA PHE A 109 -8.39 12.77 5.20
C PHE A 109 -8.48 12.80 6.72
N THR A 110 -9.43 13.55 7.27
CA THR A 110 -9.86 13.42 8.67
C THR A 110 -11.04 12.46 8.79
N SER A 111 -11.85 12.39 7.73
CA SER A 111 -12.94 11.42 7.58
C SER A 111 -13.24 11.18 6.11
N THR A 112 -13.73 9.98 5.80
CA THR A 112 -14.06 9.54 4.44
C THR A 112 -15.47 8.93 4.41
N PRO A 113 -16.14 8.93 3.25
CA PRO A 113 -17.39 8.18 3.09
C PRO A 113 -17.18 6.70 3.39
N SER A 114 -18.18 6.05 3.95
CA SER A 114 -18.11 4.63 4.27
C SER A 114 -17.97 3.76 3.02
N SER A 115 -17.22 2.66 3.13
CA SER A 115 -17.12 1.60 2.11
C SER A 115 -16.52 2.02 0.76
N ILE A 116 -15.57 2.96 0.75
CA ILE A 116 -14.87 3.40 -0.47
C ILE A 116 -13.39 3.01 -0.52
N GLY A 117 -12.92 2.22 0.46
CA GLY A 117 -11.51 1.80 0.54
C GLY A 117 -10.53 2.91 0.94
N LEU A 118 -11.02 4.06 1.39
CA LEU A 118 -10.23 5.18 1.91
C LEU A 118 -10.54 5.41 3.39
N PHE A 119 -9.59 5.95 4.12
CA PHE A 119 -9.73 6.10 5.58
C PHE A 119 -9.08 7.39 6.12
N GLY A 120 -9.48 7.78 7.30
CA GLY A 120 -8.88 8.91 8.01
C GLY A 120 -7.40 8.70 8.26
N GLY A 121 -6.61 9.76 8.14
CA GLY A 121 -5.16 9.75 8.26
C GLY A 121 -4.41 9.59 6.92
N GLU A 122 -5.04 9.04 5.89
CA GLU A 122 -4.42 8.84 4.58
C GLU A 122 -4.11 10.16 3.89
N GLN A 123 -2.89 10.30 3.36
CA GLN A 123 -2.45 11.47 2.62
C GLN A 123 -2.93 11.43 1.17
N VAL A 124 -3.54 12.51 0.73
CA VAL A 124 -4.11 12.62 -0.63
C VAL A 124 -3.38 13.64 -1.50
N ASN A 125 -2.67 14.60 -0.90
CA ASN A 125 -1.94 15.63 -1.63
C ASN A 125 -0.74 16.15 -0.84
N GLU A 126 0.24 16.71 -1.57
CA GLU A 126 1.42 17.34 -1.00
C GLU A 126 1.91 18.45 -1.94
N GLN A 127 2.29 19.59 -1.36
CA GLN A 127 2.87 20.72 -2.09
C GLN A 127 3.92 21.39 -1.21
N THR A 128 4.99 21.91 -1.82
CA THR A 128 5.82 22.90 -1.14
C THR A 128 5.34 24.28 -1.55
N VAL A 129 5.19 25.17 -0.59
CA VAL A 129 4.68 26.52 -0.84
C VAL A 129 5.49 27.60 -0.12
N ARG A 130 5.37 28.84 -0.58
CA ARG A 130 5.91 30.02 0.12
C ARG A 130 5.06 31.25 -0.12
N PHE A 131 5.06 32.15 0.89
CA PHE A 131 4.45 33.47 0.77
C PHE A 131 5.43 34.49 0.24
N GLU A 132 5.02 35.31 -0.73
CA GLU A 132 5.81 36.38 -1.35
C GLU A 132 4.98 37.67 -1.44
N LYS A 133 5.62 38.84 -1.31
CA LYS A 133 4.98 40.13 -1.56
C LYS A 133 4.86 40.38 -3.07
N ALA A 134 3.67 40.67 -3.54
CA ALA A 134 3.42 41.16 -4.90
C ALA A 134 3.78 42.63 -5.04
N PRO A 135 4.05 43.12 -6.26
CA PRO A 135 4.27 44.57 -6.51
C PRO A 135 3.12 45.44 -6.08
N GLY A 136 1.89 44.95 -6.07
CA GLY A 136 0.67 45.64 -5.65
C GLY A 136 0.44 45.64 -4.13
N GLY A 137 1.28 44.92 -3.35
CA GLY A 137 1.18 44.85 -1.90
C GLY A 137 0.37 43.66 -1.37
N GLU A 138 -0.18 42.83 -2.25
CA GLU A 138 -0.81 41.55 -1.88
C GLU A 138 0.25 40.51 -1.43
N LEU A 139 -0.16 39.52 -0.65
CA LEU A 139 0.64 38.29 -0.44
C LEU A 139 0.21 37.23 -1.45
N LEU A 140 1.18 36.72 -2.19
CA LEU A 140 1.02 35.59 -3.10
C LEU A 140 1.44 34.31 -2.40
N LEU A 141 0.66 33.24 -2.55
CA LEU A 141 1.08 31.89 -2.19
C LEU A 141 1.52 31.18 -3.47
N ARG A 142 2.81 30.80 -3.55
CA ARG A 142 3.35 30.04 -4.67
C ARG A 142 3.55 28.58 -4.30
N SER A 143 3.27 27.67 -5.23
CA SER A 143 3.73 26.29 -5.15
C SER A 143 5.15 26.22 -5.68
N VAL A 144 6.10 25.77 -4.85
CA VAL A 144 7.52 25.61 -5.21
C VAL A 144 7.73 24.22 -5.76
N LEU A 145 8.10 24.12 -7.01
CA LEU A 145 8.30 22.82 -7.69
C LEU A 145 9.80 22.48 -7.70
N PHE A 146 10.19 21.46 -6.92
CA PHE A 146 11.56 20.92 -6.91
C PHE A 146 11.75 19.92 -8.06
N ILE A 147 11.54 20.37 -9.31
CA ILE A 147 11.78 19.54 -10.50
C ILE A 147 13.19 19.76 -11.01
N ASN A 148 13.61 21.03 -11.14
CA ASN A 148 14.92 21.43 -11.60
C ASN A 148 15.59 22.26 -10.51
N VAL A 149 16.77 21.85 -10.08
CA VAL A 149 17.51 22.45 -8.96
C VAL A 149 18.96 22.70 -9.36
N ALA A 150 19.51 23.82 -8.94
CA ALA A 150 20.94 24.10 -9.01
C ALA A 150 21.39 24.82 -7.73
N ASP A 151 22.65 24.68 -7.39
CA ASP A 151 23.27 25.44 -6.31
C ASP A 151 23.23 26.94 -6.66
N SER A 152 22.80 27.77 -5.73
CA SER A 152 22.68 29.23 -5.91
C SER A 152 24.00 29.92 -6.17
N SER A 153 25.12 29.29 -5.81
CA SER A 153 26.48 29.81 -6.09
C SER A 153 26.88 29.65 -7.55
N GLN A 154 26.24 28.78 -8.32
CA GLN A 154 26.56 28.48 -9.72
C GLN A 154 25.77 29.37 -10.67
N GLN A 155 26.33 29.65 -11.86
CA GLN A 155 25.75 30.54 -12.86
C GLN A 155 24.46 29.96 -13.44
N ILE A 156 24.39 28.62 -13.61
CA ILE A 156 23.23 27.90 -14.14
C ILE A 156 21.95 28.11 -13.28
N SER A 157 22.12 28.45 -12.01
CA SER A 157 20.96 28.74 -11.12
C SER A 157 20.14 29.94 -11.61
N LYS A 158 20.81 30.93 -12.22
CA LYS A 158 20.14 32.09 -12.84
C LYS A 158 19.30 31.67 -14.05
N ALA A 159 19.84 30.77 -14.87
CA ALA A 159 19.11 30.25 -16.03
C ALA A 159 17.87 29.44 -15.57
N ILE A 160 17.98 28.65 -14.51
CA ILE A 160 16.82 27.93 -13.92
C ILE A 160 15.76 28.92 -13.44
N THR A 161 16.16 29.97 -12.72
CA THR A 161 15.23 31.00 -12.21
C THR A 161 14.48 31.70 -13.34
N ILE A 162 15.13 31.96 -14.47
CA ILE A 162 14.54 32.59 -15.63
C ILE A 162 13.62 31.63 -16.40
N SER A 163 14.01 30.34 -16.48
CA SER A 163 13.33 29.35 -17.32
C SER A 163 12.18 28.65 -16.60
N ASN A 164 12.14 28.66 -15.27
CA ASN A 164 11.17 27.93 -14.45
C ASN A 164 10.34 28.87 -13.61
N THR A 165 9.03 28.86 -13.84
CA THR A 165 8.09 29.68 -13.07
C THR A 165 7.33 28.81 -12.07
N HIS A 166 7.38 29.20 -10.83
CA HIS A 166 6.56 28.60 -9.77
C HIS A 166 5.13 29.11 -9.84
N PRO A 167 4.10 28.24 -9.95
CA PRO A 167 2.72 28.70 -10.10
C PRO A 167 2.22 29.43 -8.85
N ILE A 168 1.46 30.50 -9.07
CA ILE A 168 0.70 31.18 -8.02
C ILE A 168 -0.57 30.38 -7.79
N ILE A 169 -0.80 29.92 -6.56
CA ILE A 169 -1.97 29.14 -6.17
C ILE A 169 -2.95 29.90 -5.29
N GLY A 170 -2.53 31.06 -4.77
CA GLY A 170 -3.37 31.99 -4.00
C GLY A 170 -2.86 33.42 -4.06
N SER A 171 -3.76 34.39 -3.99
CA SER A 171 -3.45 35.81 -3.86
C SER A 171 -4.36 36.41 -2.76
N PHE A 172 -3.74 37.09 -1.81
CA PHE A 172 -4.41 37.59 -0.61
C PHE A 172 -4.18 39.09 -0.45
N LYS A 173 -5.24 39.85 -0.36
CA LYS A 173 -5.17 41.25 0.03
C LYS A 173 -4.68 41.33 1.48
N VAL A 174 -3.69 42.17 1.75
CA VAL A 174 -3.27 42.50 3.10
C VAL A 174 -4.28 43.50 3.67
N GLU A 175 -5.05 43.10 4.67
CA GLU A 175 -6.05 43.96 5.31
C GLU A 175 -5.41 44.87 6.35
N GLU A 176 -4.37 44.42 7.02
CA GLU A 176 -3.60 45.15 8.02
C GLU A 176 -2.14 44.64 8.02
N HIS A 177 -1.20 45.58 8.18
CA HIS A 177 0.20 45.22 8.49
C HIS A 177 0.56 45.90 9.81
N LYS A 178 0.82 45.06 10.83
CA LYS A 178 1.10 45.55 12.18
C LYS A 178 2.03 44.61 12.90
N ASP A 179 2.92 45.15 13.74
CA ASP A 179 3.87 44.38 14.57
C ASP A 179 4.70 43.38 13.75
N GLY A 180 5.10 43.72 12.50
CA GLY A 180 5.85 42.85 11.59
C GLY A 180 5.05 41.66 11.04
N MET A 181 3.72 41.72 11.05
CA MET A 181 2.84 40.67 10.53
C MET A 181 1.82 41.27 9.54
N SER A 182 1.59 40.54 8.47
CA SER A 182 0.56 40.83 7.47
C SER A 182 -0.69 40.01 7.73
N LYS A 183 -1.83 40.68 8.05
CA LYS A 183 -3.13 40.04 8.21
C LYS A 183 -3.79 39.84 6.86
N ILE A 184 -4.08 38.57 6.54
CA ILE A 184 -4.74 38.15 5.30
C ILE A 184 -5.97 37.30 5.59
N LYS A 185 -7.02 37.47 4.80
CA LYS A 185 -8.23 36.66 4.89
C LYS A 185 -8.07 35.36 4.11
N VAL A 186 -8.23 34.23 4.77
CA VAL A 186 -8.00 32.89 4.18
C VAL A 186 -9.28 32.09 3.95
N SER A 187 -10.43 32.52 4.47
CA SER A 187 -11.70 31.78 4.38
C SER A 187 -12.08 31.44 2.94
N ALA A 188 -12.03 32.40 2.02
CA ALA A 188 -12.41 32.16 0.62
C ALA A 188 -11.49 31.13 -0.06
N PHE A 189 -10.19 31.19 0.21
CA PHE A 189 -9.19 30.29 -0.36
C PHE A 189 -9.41 28.83 0.06
N PHE A 190 -9.69 28.61 1.35
CA PHE A 190 -9.93 27.27 1.85
C PHE A 190 -11.37 26.77 1.65
N ASN A 191 -12.37 27.66 1.48
CA ASN A 191 -13.75 27.26 1.21
C ASN A 191 -13.98 26.86 -0.26
N GLN A 192 -13.11 27.27 -1.19
CA GLN A 192 -13.19 26.91 -2.61
C GLN A 192 -12.67 25.49 -2.89
N ASP A 193 -12.98 24.98 -4.07
CA ASP A 193 -12.35 23.76 -4.62
C ASP A 193 -10.95 24.09 -5.13
N ASN A 194 -9.97 23.91 -4.27
CA ASN A 194 -8.57 24.17 -4.57
C ASN A 194 -7.80 22.84 -4.71
N PRO A 195 -7.42 22.42 -5.95
CA PRO A 195 -6.70 21.17 -6.14
C PRO A 195 -5.30 21.13 -5.52
N ALA A 196 -4.67 22.26 -5.23
CA ALA A 196 -3.37 22.31 -4.56
C ALA A 196 -3.48 22.09 -3.05
N MET A 197 -4.56 22.56 -2.42
CA MET A 197 -4.81 22.49 -0.98
C MET A 197 -6.06 21.68 -0.63
N GLY A 198 -6.37 20.68 -1.46
CA GLY A 198 -7.54 19.82 -1.30
C GLY A 198 -7.38 18.56 -2.14
N LEU A 199 -8.51 18.07 -2.67
CA LEU A 199 -8.49 16.86 -3.50
C LEU A 199 -7.92 17.16 -4.90
N PRO A 200 -6.86 16.45 -5.34
CA PRO A 200 -6.32 16.59 -6.69
C PRO A 200 -7.35 16.26 -7.77
N ASN A 201 -7.25 16.90 -8.94
CA ASN A 201 -8.17 16.63 -10.05
C ASN A 201 -8.17 15.16 -10.50
N GLN A 202 -7.02 14.50 -10.47
CA GLN A 202 -6.93 13.06 -10.80
C GLN A 202 -7.70 12.21 -9.80
N PHE A 203 -7.60 12.54 -8.50
CA PHE A 203 -8.37 11.86 -7.46
C PHE A 203 -9.88 12.06 -7.67
N LYS A 204 -10.31 13.32 -7.87
CA LYS A 204 -11.74 13.62 -8.15
C LYS A 204 -12.27 12.83 -9.34
N LYS A 205 -11.47 12.73 -10.41
CA LYS A 205 -11.83 11.96 -11.61
C LYS A 205 -11.94 10.45 -11.31
N SER A 206 -11.00 9.87 -10.56
CA SER A 206 -11.03 8.43 -10.22
C SER A 206 -12.21 8.07 -9.32
N MET A 207 -12.67 9.01 -8.49
CA MET A 207 -13.82 8.86 -7.60
C MET A 207 -15.13 9.34 -8.22
N GLU A 208 -15.14 9.71 -9.50
CA GLU A 208 -16.32 10.21 -10.21
C GLU A 208 -16.99 11.41 -9.50
N LEU A 209 -16.18 12.26 -8.84
CA LEU A 209 -16.66 13.48 -8.21
C LEU A 209 -16.88 14.57 -9.25
N GLN A 210 -17.99 15.26 -9.13
CA GLN A 210 -18.38 16.41 -9.95
C GLN A 210 -18.03 17.73 -9.22
N GLY A 211 -18.79 18.79 -9.48
CA GLY A 211 -18.58 20.09 -8.84
C GLY A 211 -18.72 20.04 -7.33
N MET A 212 -17.85 20.79 -6.63
CA MET A 212 -17.97 21.00 -5.19
C MET A 212 -19.22 21.83 -4.88
N ILE A 213 -19.93 21.46 -3.82
CA ILE A 213 -21.12 22.20 -3.33
C ILE A 213 -20.66 23.16 -2.24
N GLY A 214 -20.50 24.45 -2.62
CA GLY A 214 -19.91 25.47 -1.74
C GLY A 214 -20.67 25.70 -0.44
N GLU A 215 -22.01 25.68 -0.47
CA GLU A 215 -22.87 25.85 0.71
C GLU A 215 -22.81 24.67 1.71
N MET A 216 -22.26 23.54 1.28
CA MET A 216 -22.02 22.33 2.10
C MET A 216 -20.53 22.09 2.37
N SER A 217 -19.69 23.09 2.11
CA SER A 217 -18.23 23.00 2.27
C SER A 217 -17.75 24.20 3.09
N TYR A 218 -17.01 23.91 4.16
CA TYR A 218 -16.61 24.95 5.11
C TYR A 218 -15.32 24.61 5.85
N ILE A 219 -14.68 25.62 6.44
CA ILE A 219 -13.59 25.45 7.40
C ILE A 219 -14.20 25.06 8.74
N GLU A 220 -13.85 23.89 9.26
CA GLU A 220 -14.29 23.43 10.57
C GLU A 220 -13.51 24.13 11.69
N ASP A 221 -12.18 24.12 11.60
CA ASP A 221 -11.29 24.76 12.58
C ASP A 221 -9.92 25.07 11.95
N ILE A 222 -9.18 26.01 12.55
CA ILE A 222 -7.77 26.28 12.25
C ILE A 222 -6.99 26.36 13.56
N LYS A 223 -5.99 25.50 13.72
CA LYS A 223 -5.04 25.50 14.83
C LYS A 223 -3.66 25.92 14.36
N SER A 224 -2.91 26.56 15.23
CA SER A 224 -1.52 26.92 14.94
C SER A 224 -0.61 26.54 16.09
N PHE A 225 0.55 26.02 15.72
CA PHE A 225 1.60 25.54 16.60
C PHE A 225 2.92 26.21 16.21
N PRO A 226 4.01 26.09 17.00
CA PRO A 226 5.26 26.76 16.69
C PRO A 226 5.87 26.40 15.32
N MET A 227 5.66 25.18 14.83
CA MET A 227 6.25 24.68 13.58
C MET A 227 5.24 24.40 12.49
N ASN A 228 3.94 24.42 12.78
CA ASN A 228 2.88 24.12 11.81
C ASN A 228 1.57 24.84 12.07
N THR A 229 0.76 24.94 11.02
CA THR A 229 -0.62 25.44 11.07
C THR A 229 -1.53 24.46 10.35
N GLU A 230 -2.59 24.03 11.04
CA GLU A 230 -3.52 22.98 10.62
C GLU A 230 -4.87 23.59 10.23
N VAL A 231 -5.31 23.36 9.00
CA VAL A 231 -6.62 23.83 8.49
C VAL A 231 -7.53 22.63 8.27
N ARG A 232 -8.51 22.47 9.16
CA ARG A 232 -9.48 21.39 9.07
C ARG A 232 -10.71 21.85 8.31
N MET A 233 -11.15 21.07 7.33
CA MET A 233 -12.22 21.44 6.38
C MET A 233 -13.17 20.28 6.14
N VAL A 234 -14.42 20.60 5.86
CA VAL A 234 -15.41 19.68 5.29
C VAL A 234 -15.63 20.07 3.82
N LYS A 235 -15.56 19.09 2.91
CA LYS A 235 -15.73 19.28 1.47
C LYS A 235 -16.78 18.32 0.92
N THR A 236 -17.84 18.86 0.32
CA THR A 236 -18.92 18.07 -0.27
C THR A 236 -18.94 18.27 -1.79
N PHE A 237 -19.00 17.15 -2.51
CA PHE A 237 -19.06 17.12 -3.97
C PHE A 237 -20.34 16.44 -4.44
N ALA A 238 -20.88 16.89 -5.56
CA ALA A 238 -21.88 16.12 -6.28
C ALA A 238 -21.22 14.88 -6.91
N SER A 239 -21.92 13.76 -6.94
CA SER A 239 -21.43 12.53 -7.57
C SER A 239 -22.59 11.65 -8.03
N ASN A 240 -22.43 11.03 -9.20
CA ASN A 240 -23.36 10.03 -9.73
C ASN A 240 -22.75 8.62 -9.69
N SER A 241 -21.67 8.41 -8.92
CA SER A 241 -20.98 7.12 -8.84
C SER A 241 -21.90 6.04 -8.28
N GLY A 242 -22.08 4.95 -9.02
CA GLY A 242 -22.79 3.75 -8.56
C GLY A 242 -22.00 2.92 -7.54
N HIS A 243 -20.70 3.16 -7.44
CA HIS A 243 -19.77 2.42 -6.56
C HIS A 243 -19.64 3.03 -5.17
N ILE A 244 -19.95 4.32 -5.02
CA ILE A 244 -19.90 5.02 -3.73
C ILE A 244 -21.30 4.98 -3.10
N PRO A 245 -21.51 4.28 -1.96
CA PRO A 245 -22.83 4.17 -1.34
C PRO A 245 -23.46 5.55 -1.06
N ALA A 246 -22.70 6.50 -0.52
CA ALA A 246 -23.19 7.85 -0.24
C ALA A 246 -23.68 8.59 -1.51
N ALA A 247 -22.96 8.45 -2.63
CA ALA A 247 -23.36 9.03 -3.92
C ALA A 247 -24.66 8.40 -4.43
N ARG A 248 -24.75 7.07 -4.36
CA ARG A 248 -25.94 6.32 -4.80
C ARG A 248 -27.20 6.72 -4.03
N GLU A 249 -27.07 6.93 -2.71
CA GLU A 249 -28.21 7.21 -1.84
C GLU A 249 -28.61 8.71 -1.86
N THR A 250 -27.62 9.62 -2.01
CA THR A 250 -27.85 11.07 -1.81
C THR A 250 -27.45 11.95 -2.99
N GLY A 251 -26.74 11.41 -3.98
CA GLY A 251 -26.12 12.18 -5.06
C GLY A 251 -24.93 13.04 -4.60
N LYS A 252 -24.43 12.81 -3.39
CA LYS A 252 -23.39 13.63 -2.76
C LYS A 252 -22.35 12.77 -2.05
N VAL A 253 -21.12 13.29 -1.98
CA VAL A 253 -20.01 12.67 -1.27
C VAL A 253 -19.30 13.74 -0.45
N THR A 254 -19.14 13.51 0.84
CA THR A 254 -18.50 14.45 1.78
C THR A 254 -17.21 13.84 2.33
N PHE A 255 -16.15 14.65 2.33
CA PHE A 255 -14.85 14.33 2.92
C PHE A 255 -14.51 15.34 4.01
N GLY A 256 -13.96 14.87 5.12
CA GLY A 256 -13.19 15.71 6.02
C GLY A 256 -11.74 15.75 5.55
N LEU A 257 -11.17 16.94 5.47
CA LEU A 257 -9.77 17.15 5.06
C LEU A 257 -9.04 17.99 6.11
N ASN A 258 -7.76 17.73 6.26
CA ASN A 258 -6.84 18.60 7.00
C ASN A 258 -5.67 19.00 6.10
N VAL A 259 -5.40 20.30 6.03
CA VAL A 259 -4.21 20.85 5.36
C VAL A 259 -3.23 21.28 6.44
N SER A 260 -2.09 20.59 6.50
CA SER A 260 -0.99 20.93 7.39
C SER A 260 0.03 21.80 6.66
N PHE A 261 0.36 22.96 7.20
CA PHE A 261 1.51 23.76 6.77
C PHE A 261 2.64 23.53 7.74
N VAL A 262 3.69 22.80 7.33
CA VAL A 262 4.85 22.51 8.16
C VAL A 262 6.03 23.35 7.69
N MET A 263 6.65 24.09 8.60
CA MET A 263 7.80 24.95 8.29
C MET A 263 9.04 24.09 8.01
N LEU A 264 9.64 24.25 6.81
CA LEU A 264 10.87 23.56 6.47
C LEU A 264 12.08 24.09 7.25
N PRO A 265 13.05 23.23 7.64
CA PRO A 265 14.23 23.65 8.36
C PRO A 265 15.02 24.77 7.67
N ALA A 266 15.48 25.77 8.44
CA ALA A 266 16.28 26.85 7.91
C ALA A 266 17.67 26.35 7.48
N ASN A 267 18.22 25.38 8.22
CA ASN A 267 19.48 24.70 7.91
C ASN A 267 19.14 23.31 7.38
N PRO A 268 19.20 23.10 6.05
CA PRO A 268 18.88 21.81 5.45
C PRO A 268 19.80 20.70 5.96
N MET A 269 19.24 19.50 6.18
CA MET A 269 20.03 18.32 6.56
C MET A 269 20.97 17.92 5.40
N PRO A 270 22.22 17.49 5.68
CA PRO A 270 23.09 16.91 4.67
C PRO A 270 22.42 15.72 3.96
N ILE A 271 22.36 15.75 2.64
CA ILE A 271 21.74 14.72 1.82
C ILE A 271 22.61 13.47 1.74
N ARG A 272 21.96 12.30 1.65
CA ARG A 272 22.59 11.03 1.27
C ARG A 272 21.96 10.54 -0.03
N TYR A 273 22.78 10.29 -1.05
CA TYR A 273 22.26 9.74 -2.30
C TYR A 273 21.74 8.33 -2.10
N PHE A 274 20.68 8.04 -2.82
CA PHE A 274 20.04 6.72 -2.80
C PHE A 274 20.91 5.69 -3.52
N ASP A 275 21.08 4.53 -2.88
CA ASP A 275 21.66 3.35 -3.53
C ASP A 275 20.52 2.35 -3.87
N PRO A 276 20.40 1.92 -5.15
CA PRO A 276 19.33 1.00 -5.58
C PRO A 276 19.45 -0.42 -5.02
N ARG A 277 20.50 -0.70 -4.25
CA ARG A 277 20.73 -1.98 -3.54
C ARG A 277 20.25 -1.92 -2.08
N VAL A 278 19.74 -0.76 -1.63
CA VAL A 278 19.20 -0.57 -0.27
C VAL A 278 17.81 0.07 -0.36
N GLY A 279 16.83 -0.54 0.28
CA GLY A 279 15.41 -0.23 0.11
C GLY A 279 14.92 0.98 0.90
N TYR A 280 15.30 2.20 0.49
CA TYR A 280 14.82 3.44 1.10
C TYR A 280 13.76 4.14 0.26
N PHE A 281 12.82 4.84 0.90
CA PHE A 281 12.01 5.86 0.25
C PHE A 281 12.87 7.04 -0.17
N THR A 282 12.52 7.69 -1.27
CA THR A 282 13.38 8.72 -1.87
C THR A 282 12.59 9.92 -2.33
N ASN A 283 13.19 11.10 -2.16
CA ASN A 283 12.87 12.30 -2.93
C ASN A 283 13.78 12.39 -4.18
N GLY A 284 13.41 13.18 -5.17
CA GLY A 284 14.24 13.30 -6.38
C GLY A 284 13.92 14.54 -7.19
N TYR A 285 14.96 15.04 -7.86
CA TYR A 285 14.92 16.22 -8.73
C TYR A 285 15.95 16.09 -9.85
N ASN A 286 15.86 16.95 -10.86
CA ASN A 286 16.92 17.10 -11.86
C ASN A 286 17.93 18.11 -11.34
N GLN A 287 19.19 17.70 -11.22
CA GLN A 287 20.27 18.57 -10.80
C GLN A 287 20.95 19.20 -12.00
N PHE A 288 21.18 20.50 -11.94
CA PHE A 288 21.94 21.25 -12.91
C PHE A 288 23.20 21.80 -12.26
N THR A 289 24.37 21.67 -12.95
CA THR A 289 25.65 22.22 -12.53
C THR A 289 26.33 22.91 -13.71
N ASP A 290 27.22 23.85 -13.43
CA ASP A 290 27.90 24.62 -14.49
C ASP A 290 28.82 23.78 -15.39
N ASP A 291 29.31 22.65 -14.87
CA ASP A 291 30.28 21.77 -15.53
C ASP A 291 29.67 20.55 -16.23
N GLN A 292 28.37 20.24 -15.96
CA GLN A 292 27.73 19.08 -16.57
C GLN A 292 27.39 19.31 -18.05
N GLN A 293 27.45 18.23 -18.86
CA GLN A 293 27.05 18.25 -20.25
C GLN A 293 25.68 17.62 -20.52
N ARG A 294 25.07 17.06 -19.49
CA ARG A 294 23.69 16.55 -19.49
C ARG A 294 23.10 16.68 -18.09
N VAL A 295 21.80 16.85 -18.03
CA VAL A 295 21.07 16.91 -16.76
C VAL A 295 21.04 15.54 -16.09
N GLU A 296 21.37 15.51 -14.81
CA GLU A 296 21.39 14.27 -14.03
C GLU A 296 20.15 14.22 -13.09
N PRO A 297 19.35 13.13 -13.14
CA PRO A 297 18.33 12.89 -12.13
C PRO A 297 19.01 12.43 -10.84
N VAL A 298 18.78 13.18 -9.78
CA VAL A 298 19.26 12.85 -8.43
C VAL A 298 18.14 12.24 -7.59
N ARG A 299 18.46 11.20 -6.84
CA ARG A 299 17.58 10.60 -5.85
C ARG A 299 18.27 10.62 -4.49
N ILE A 300 17.57 11.11 -3.49
CA ILE A 300 18.05 11.23 -2.12
C ILE A 300 17.21 10.38 -1.19
N ALA A 301 17.86 9.67 -0.26
CA ALA A 301 17.20 8.85 0.72
C ALA A 301 16.49 9.73 1.77
N ALA A 302 15.24 9.45 2.06
CA ALA A 302 14.55 10.08 3.17
C ALA A 302 15.09 9.51 4.49
N ARG A 303 15.33 10.37 5.51
CA ARG A 303 15.91 9.96 6.80
C ARG A 303 15.52 10.94 7.90
N TRP A 304 15.44 10.47 9.14
CA TRP A 304 15.45 11.34 10.31
C TRP A 304 16.82 12.00 10.48
N ARG A 305 16.83 13.25 10.94
CA ARG A 305 18.07 13.94 11.32
C ARG A 305 18.54 13.43 12.68
N LEU A 306 19.68 12.75 12.70
CA LEU A 306 20.41 12.40 13.94
C LEU A 306 21.77 13.07 13.91
N GLU A 307 22.06 13.87 14.96
CA GLU A 307 23.29 14.61 15.12
C GLU A 307 23.85 14.38 16.51
N ALA A 308 25.17 14.12 16.60
CA ALA A 308 25.86 14.02 17.88
C ALA A 308 25.98 15.41 18.54
N ARG A 309 25.96 15.43 19.86
CA ARG A 309 26.33 16.65 20.62
C ARG A 309 27.77 17.03 20.30
N PRO A 310 28.11 18.32 20.30
CA PRO A 310 29.49 18.75 19.98
C PRO A 310 30.59 18.03 20.79
N GLU A 311 30.35 17.77 22.07
CA GLU A 311 31.22 17.03 22.98
C GLU A 311 31.37 15.54 22.66
N ASP A 312 30.38 14.93 21.97
CA ASP A 312 30.33 13.51 21.64
C ASP A 312 30.86 13.18 20.23
N VAL A 313 31.05 14.17 19.36
CA VAL A 313 31.49 13.97 17.99
C VAL A 313 32.82 13.20 17.90
N ALA A 314 33.78 13.51 18.79
CA ALA A 314 35.07 12.82 18.82
C ALA A 314 34.94 11.35 19.20
N ARG A 315 34.08 11.04 20.16
CA ARG A 315 33.78 9.67 20.62
C ARG A 315 33.06 8.87 19.52
N GLN A 316 32.09 9.49 18.85
CA GLN A 316 31.39 8.85 17.76
C GLN A 316 32.32 8.54 16.58
N ARG A 317 33.23 9.47 16.25
CA ARG A 317 34.26 9.23 15.21
C ARG A 317 35.23 8.10 15.59
N ALA A 318 35.44 7.87 16.89
CA ALA A 318 36.21 6.74 17.41
C ALA A 318 35.44 5.41 17.41
N GLY A 319 34.16 5.41 16.97
CA GLY A 319 33.33 4.21 16.88
C GLY A 319 32.45 3.93 18.10
N GLU A 320 32.37 4.87 19.06
CA GLU A 320 31.45 4.75 20.19
C GLU A 320 30.04 5.15 19.75
N ALA A 321 29.02 4.39 20.20
CA ALA A 321 27.64 4.82 20.08
C ALA A 321 27.32 5.95 21.06
N VAL A 322 26.72 7.05 20.56
CA VAL A 322 26.40 8.24 21.36
C VAL A 322 24.90 8.58 21.27
N GLU A 323 24.40 9.36 22.21
CA GLU A 323 23.02 9.85 22.14
C GLU A 323 22.89 10.99 21.13
N PRO A 324 21.83 11.01 20.30
CA PRO A 324 21.58 12.14 19.41
C PRO A 324 21.08 13.36 20.19
N VAL A 325 21.32 14.56 19.64
CA VAL A 325 20.76 15.81 20.18
C VAL A 325 19.25 15.74 20.31
N LYS A 326 18.59 15.17 19.28
CA LYS A 326 17.14 14.96 19.24
C LYS A 326 16.86 13.50 18.89
N PRO A 327 16.38 12.66 19.81
CA PRO A 327 15.95 11.31 19.47
C PRO A 327 14.64 11.32 18.68
N ILE A 328 14.37 10.23 17.96
CA ILE A 328 13.10 9.93 17.32
C ILE A 328 12.14 9.46 18.42
N VAL A 329 11.05 10.19 18.66
CA VAL A 329 10.11 9.85 19.75
C VAL A 329 8.71 9.67 19.20
N TYR A 330 8.10 8.51 19.46
CA TYR A 330 6.70 8.24 19.16
C TYR A 330 5.86 8.31 20.42
N TYR A 331 4.76 9.04 20.36
CA TYR A 331 3.77 9.09 21.45
C TYR A 331 2.60 8.17 21.12
N ILE A 332 2.19 7.37 22.11
CA ILE A 332 1.02 6.49 21.98
C ILE A 332 -0.25 7.29 22.25
N ASP A 333 -1.17 7.29 21.30
CA ASP A 333 -2.48 7.95 21.41
C ASP A 333 -3.22 7.47 22.67
N PRO A 334 -3.69 8.35 23.56
CA PRO A 334 -4.46 7.96 24.75
C PRO A 334 -5.76 7.22 24.43
N ALA A 335 -6.29 7.33 23.21
CA ALA A 335 -7.41 6.53 22.74
C ALA A 335 -7.06 5.02 22.56
N THR A 336 -5.78 4.66 22.57
CA THR A 336 -5.32 3.27 22.53
C THR A 336 -5.76 2.52 23.78
N PRO A 337 -6.47 1.38 23.68
CA PRO A 337 -6.79 0.53 24.82
C PRO A 337 -5.53 0.19 25.64
N LYS A 338 -5.61 0.32 26.98
CA LYS A 338 -4.43 0.26 27.86
C LYS A 338 -3.62 -1.04 27.73
N GLN A 339 -4.29 -2.19 27.51
CA GLN A 339 -3.65 -3.47 27.34
C GLN A 339 -2.73 -3.55 26.10
N TRP A 340 -2.97 -2.74 25.08
CA TRP A 340 -2.21 -2.77 23.82
C TRP A 340 -1.04 -1.77 23.79
N ARG A 341 -1.03 -0.75 24.66
CA ARG A 341 0.00 0.30 24.66
C ARG A 341 1.42 -0.26 24.81
N LYS A 342 1.62 -1.21 25.74
CA LYS A 342 2.93 -1.85 25.98
C LYS A 342 3.51 -2.54 24.76
N TYR A 343 2.65 -3.15 23.91
CA TYR A 343 3.10 -3.87 22.71
C TYR A 343 3.43 -2.92 21.55
N LEU A 344 2.70 -1.80 21.44
CA LEU A 344 3.04 -0.74 20.48
C LEU A 344 4.38 -0.10 20.85
N ILE A 345 4.63 0.17 22.15
CA ILE A 345 5.91 0.69 22.67
C ILE A 345 7.04 -0.29 22.32
N GLN A 346 6.87 -1.57 22.64
CA GLN A 346 7.87 -2.59 22.34
C GLN A 346 8.21 -2.63 20.85
N GLY A 347 7.19 -2.51 19.95
CA GLY A 347 7.42 -2.50 18.52
C GLY A 347 8.27 -1.32 18.03
N VAL A 348 8.16 -0.16 18.68
CA VAL A 348 9.06 0.98 18.42
C VAL A 348 10.47 0.70 18.94
N GLU A 349 10.57 0.18 20.16
CA GLU A 349 11.85 -0.04 20.85
C GLU A 349 12.65 -1.21 20.27
N ASP A 350 12.01 -2.12 19.54
CA ASP A 350 12.68 -3.21 18.81
C ASP A 350 13.79 -2.70 17.87
N TRP A 351 13.69 -1.46 17.39
CA TRP A 351 14.67 -0.83 16.52
C TRP A 351 15.94 -0.31 17.22
N GLN A 352 15.98 -0.28 18.56
CA GLN A 352 17.12 0.23 19.32
C GLN A 352 18.42 -0.46 18.94
N GLU A 353 18.44 -1.78 18.84
CA GLU A 353 19.65 -2.54 18.50
C GLU A 353 20.19 -2.13 17.12
N ALA A 354 19.29 -1.90 16.13
CA ALA A 354 19.69 -1.45 14.80
C ALA A 354 20.35 -0.07 14.84
N PHE A 355 19.82 0.86 15.65
CA PHE A 355 20.41 2.18 15.83
C PHE A 355 21.73 2.13 16.61
N GLU A 356 21.87 1.24 17.60
CA GLU A 356 23.16 1.06 18.30
C GLU A 356 24.26 0.59 17.36
N LYS A 357 23.95 -0.35 16.45
CA LYS A 357 24.87 -0.78 15.40
C LYS A 357 25.21 0.36 14.41
N ALA A 358 24.33 1.34 14.25
CA ALA A 358 24.57 2.53 13.44
C ALA A 358 25.35 3.64 14.19
N GLY A 359 25.71 3.43 15.46
CA GLY A 359 26.48 4.39 16.28
C GLY A 359 25.62 5.32 17.13
N TRP A 360 24.36 4.96 17.42
CA TRP A 360 23.43 5.78 18.19
C TRP A 360 22.82 5.04 19.38
N LYS A 361 22.95 5.58 20.60
CA LYS A 361 22.25 5.13 21.79
C LYS A 361 20.95 5.88 21.99
N ASN A 362 19.92 5.23 22.48
CA ASN A 362 18.63 5.86 22.80
C ASN A 362 18.04 6.71 21.66
N ALA A 363 18.32 6.32 20.40
CA ALA A 363 17.98 7.12 19.23
C ALA A 363 16.50 7.07 18.86
N ILE A 364 15.81 5.98 19.21
CA ILE A 364 14.39 5.80 18.98
C ILE A 364 13.70 5.43 20.30
N GLN A 365 12.56 6.04 20.59
CA GLN A 365 11.85 5.87 21.85
C GLN A 365 10.34 5.90 21.63
N ALA A 366 9.60 5.18 22.46
CA ALA A 366 8.16 5.35 22.57
C ALA A 366 7.76 5.84 23.97
N ARG A 367 6.73 6.65 24.03
CA ARG A 367 6.21 7.21 25.30
C ARG A 367 4.69 7.21 25.26
N GLU A 368 4.05 6.99 26.39
CA GLU A 368 2.64 7.29 26.52
C GLU A 368 2.41 8.81 26.42
N TRP A 369 1.30 9.21 25.81
CA TRP A 369 0.89 10.62 25.77
C TRP A 369 0.63 11.13 27.18
N PRO A 370 1.22 12.26 27.59
CA PRO A 370 0.97 12.82 28.91
C PRO A 370 -0.44 13.42 28.96
N GLU A 371 -1.36 12.70 29.59
CA GLU A 371 -2.78 13.08 29.65
C GLU A 371 -3.04 14.38 30.41
N ASP A 372 -2.12 14.80 31.30
CA ASP A 372 -2.20 16.01 32.13
C ASP A 372 -1.53 17.23 31.51
N ASP A 373 -0.84 17.11 30.36
CA ASP A 373 -0.19 18.24 29.69
C ASP A 373 -1.04 18.78 28.53
N TYR A 374 -1.88 19.74 28.86
CA TYR A 374 -2.74 20.43 27.90
C TYR A 374 -2.01 21.38 26.93
N THR A 375 -0.68 21.55 27.09
CA THR A 375 0.15 22.32 26.15
C THR A 375 0.57 21.51 24.94
N MET A 376 0.51 20.19 25.03
CA MET A 376 0.80 19.26 23.93
C MET A 376 -0.45 18.99 23.07
N SER A 377 -0.26 18.84 21.80
CA SER A 377 -1.28 18.42 20.83
C SER A 377 -0.73 17.41 19.85
N MET A 378 -1.48 16.36 19.57
CA MET A 378 -1.13 15.38 18.53
C MET A 378 -1.22 15.95 17.10
N GLU A 379 -1.64 17.20 16.94
CA GLU A 379 -1.65 17.93 15.68
C GLU A 379 -0.41 18.84 15.56
N ASP A 380 0.43 18.93 16.60
CA ASP A 380 1.69 19.68 16.59
C ASP A 380 2.79 18.82 15.95
N ALA A 381 3.33 19.25 14.80
CA ALA A 381 4.35 18.53 14.02
C ALA A 381 5.66 18.24 14.79
N ARG A 382 5.84 18.79 15.98
CA ARG A 382 6.96 18.44 16.87
C ARG A 382 6.84 17.04 17.47
N TYR A 383 5.64 16.43 17.44
CA TYR A 383 5.34 15.16 18.09
C TYR A 383 4.86 14.12 17.08
N SER A 384 5.68 13.11 16.85
CA SER A 384 5.24 11.93 16.09
C SER A 384 4.39 11.01 16.96
N CYS A 385 3.32 10.45 16.39
CA CYS A 385 2.33 9.69 17.16
C CYS A 385 1.94 8.38 16.48
N ILE A 386 1.62 7.37 17.29
CA ILE A 386 0.82 6.21 16.86
C ILE A 386 -0.64 6.53 17.19
N ARG A 387 -1.42 6.89 16.17
CA ARG A 387 -2.82 7.32 16.27
C ARG A 387 -3.74 6.10 16.25
N TYR A 388 -4.61 5.96 17.25
CA TYR A 388 -5.56 4.85 17.32
C TYR A 388 -6.90 5.25 16.73
N LEU A 389 -7.32 4.57 15.65
CA LEU A 389 -8.49 4.90 14.87
C LEU A 389 -9.53 3.79 14.94
N ALA A 390 -10.74 4.11 15.40
CA ALA A 390 -11.87 3.18 15.43
C ALA A 390 -12.42 2.98 14.01
N SER A 391 -11.87 2.03 13.30
CA SER A 391 -12.23 1.72 11.91
C SER A 391 -12.39 0.20 11.72
N PRO A 392 -13.34 -0.24 10.86
CA PRO A 392 -13.45 -1.65 10.47
C PRO A 392 -12.38 -2.10 9.48
N ILE A 393 -11.48 -1.21 9.06
CA ILE A 393 -10.43 -1.50 8.09
C ILE A 393 -9.36 -2.38 8.74
N GLU A 394 -9.01 -3.45 8.04
CA GLU A 394 -8.01 -4.46 8.42
C GLU A 394 -6.63 -4.01 7.92
N ASN A 395 -6.09 -2.94 8.50
CA ASN A 395 -4.81 -2.38 8.10
C ASN A 395 -4.14 -1.57 9.22
N ALA A 396 -2.87 -1.21 9.02
CA ALA A 396 -2.14 -0.13 9.65
C ALA A 396 -1.39 0.64 8.55
N TYR A 397 -0.96 1.88 8.83
CA TYR A 397 -0.28 2.71 7.84
C TYR A 397 0.74 3.61 8.51
N GLY A 398 2.02 3.43 8.17
CA GLY A 398 3.17 4.17 8.71
C GLY A 398 3.75 5.21 7.74
N PRO A 399 3.09 6.35 7.49
CA PRO A 399 3.62 7.39 6.62
C PRO A 399 4.68 8.24 7.32
N HIS A 400 5.50 8.92 6.53
CA HIS A 400 6.34 10.01 7.00
C HIS A 400 6.22 11.23 6.08
N VAL A 401 6.46 12.41 6.63
CA VAL A 401 6.51 13.69 5.92
C VAL A 401 7.97 14.11 5.84
N SER A 402 8.50 14.31 4.63
CA SER A 402 9.90 14.64 4.44
C SER A 402 10.12 15.93 3.65
N ASP A 403 11.15 16.69 4.02
CA ASP A 403 11.61 17.86 3.28
C ASP A 403 12.06 17.45 1.87
N PRO A 404 11.41 17.93 0.80
CA PRO A 404 11.75 17.53 -0.57
C PRO A 404 13.16 17.95 -1.02
N ARG A 405 13.79 18.90 -0.32
CA ARG A 405 15.14 19.40 -0.62
C ARG A 405 16.21 18.42 -0.14
N THR A 406 15.98 17.73 0.99
CA THR A 406 17.03 16.98 1.69
C THR A 406 16.64 15.55 2.03
N GLY A 407 15.35 15.20 1.97
CA GLY A 407 14.85 13.96 2.49
C GLY A 407 14.74 13.92 4.03
N GLU A 408 14.94 15.04 4.74
CA GLU A 408 14.78 15.06 6.20
C GLU A 408 13.34 14.75 6.58
N ILE A 409 13.12 13.70 7.36
CA ILE A 409 11.81 13.37 7.90
C ILE A 409 11.49 14.34 9.04
N LEU A 410 10.37 15.03 8.94
CA LEU A 410 9.95 16.10 9.85
C LEU A 410 8.99 15.61 10.91
N GLU A 411 8.06 14.76 10.51
CA GLU A 411 7.04 14.13 11.37
C GLU A 411 6.58 12.79 10.81
N SER A 412 5.99 11.97 11.67
CA SER A 412 5.28 10.76 11.26
C SER A 412 4.08 10.51 12.17
N HIS A 413 2.93 10.23 11.55
CA HIS A 413 1.72 9.81 12.26
C HIS A 413 1.32 8.42 11.76
N ILE A 414 1.66 7.37 12.52
CA ILE A 414 1.22 6.01 12.23
C ILE A 414 -0.28 5.92 12.50
N CYS A 415 -1.05 5.51 11.50
CA CYS A 415 -2.48 5.26 11.62
C CYS A 415 -2.73 3.81 11.98
N TRP A 416 -3.12 3.56 13.22
CA TRP A 416 -3.44 2.24 13.74
C TRP A 416 -4.96 2.02 13.72
N TYR A 417 -5.45 1.18 12.82
CA TYR A 417 -6.88 0.88 12.74
C TYR A 417 -7.24 -0.27 13.68
N HIS A 418 -8.34 -0.11 14.44
CA HIS A 418 -8.77 -1.09 15.44
C HIS A 418 -8.86 -2.52 14.87
N ASN A 419 -9.37 -2.66 13.66
CA ASN A 419 -9.62 -3.97 13.06
C ASN A 419 -8.38 -4.65 12.43
N VAL A 420 -7.20 -4.06 12.55
CA VAL A 420 -5.94 -4.75 12.21
C VAL A 420 -5.76 -6.04 13.02
N MET A 421 -6.33 -6.08 14.23
CA MET A 421 -6.31 -7.27 15.08
C MET A 421 -6.98 -8.48 14.42
N ARG A 422 -8.06 -8.28 13.66
CA ARG A 422 -8.68 -9.34 12.89
C ARG A 422 -7.77 -9.85 11.79
N LEU A 423 -7.13 -8.94 11.07
CA LEU A 423 -6.19 -9.31 10.00
C LEU A 423 -5.06 -10.21 10.51
N VAL A 424 -4.40 -9.80 11.59
CA VAL A 424 -3.28 -10.59 12.14
C VAL A 424 -3.75 -11.87 12.82
N HIS A 425 -4.97 -11.88 13.39
CA HIS A 425 -5.60 -13.09 13.88
C HIS A 425 -5.77 -14.12 12.77
N ASP A 426 -6.41 -13.73 11.66
CA ASP A 426 -6.72 -14.63 10.55
C ASP A 426 -5.44 -15.14 9.87
N TRP A 427 -4.43 -14.28 9.71
CA TRP A 427 -3.12 -14.72 9.21
C TRP A 427 -2.45 -15.73 10.11
N TYR A 428 -2.40 -15.45 11.42
CA TYR A 428 -1.74 -16.33 12.38
C TYR A 428 -2.46 -17.67 12.49
N LEU A 429 -3.79 -17.66 12.52
CA LEU A 429 -4.58 -18.89 12.54
C LEU A 429 -4.26 -19.75 11.30
N VAL A 430 -4.34 -19.19 10.09
CA VAL A 430 -4.15 -19.94 8.83
C VAL A 430 -2.71 -20.40 8.62
N GLN A 431 -1.71 -19.67 9.15
CA GLN A 431 -0.30 -19.99 8.89
C GLN A 431 0.41 -20.71 10.04
N ALA A 432 -0.16 -20.69 11.24
CA ALA A 432 0.53 -21.20 12.43
C ALA A 432 -0.29 -22.19 13.27
N SER A 433 -1.58 -22.37 13.04
CA SER A 433 -2.44 -23.22 13.90
C SER A 433 -2.03 -24.71 13.85
N SER A 434 -1.40 -25.18 12.79
CA SER A 434 -0.82 -26.52 12.74
C SER A 434 0.31 -26.70 13.77
N ILE A 435 0.99 -25.61 14.15
CA ILE A 435 2.21 -25.61 14.96
C ILE A 435 1.97 -25.06 16.36
N ASP A 436 1.23 -23.95 16.48
CA ASP A 436 0.90 -23.29 17.75
C ASP A 436 -0.57 -23.54 18.13
N GLU A 437 -0.79 -24.31 19.22
CA GLU A 437 -2.14 -24.63 19.72
C GLU A 437 -2.91 -23.38 20.16
N ALA A 438 -2.23 -22.31 20.59
CA ALA A 438 -2.88 -21.08 20.98
C ALA A 438 -3.55 -20.33 19.82
N ALA A 439 -3.16 -20.65 18.58
CA ALA A 439 -3.81 -20.14 17.38
C ALA A 439 -5.16 -20.81 17.04
N ARG A 440 -5.54 -21.91 17.71
CA ARG A 440 -6.71 -22.74 17.40
C ARG A 440 -8.00 -22.24 18.05
N LYS A 441 -8.29 -20.93 17.94
CA LYS A 441 -9.49 -20.29 18.52
C LYS A 441 -9.75 -18.93 17.88
N MET A 442 -10.98 -18.44 18.00
CA MET A 442 -11.38 -17.13 17.46
C MET A 442 -11.00 -15.95 18.36
N ASN A 443 -10.75 -16.20 19.63
CA ASN A 443 -10.37 -15.15 20.57
C ASN A 443 -9.01 -15.48 21.19
N PHE A 444 -7.96 -14.85 20.68
CA PHE A 444 -6.62 -15.00 21.24
C PHE A 444 -6.53 -14.33 22.63
N ASP A 445 -5.66 -14.88 23.48
CA ASP A 445 -5.34 -14.22 24.75
C ASP A 445 -4.56 -12.91 24.52
N GLU A 446 -4.49 -12.08 25.56
CA GLU A 446 -3.83 -10.76 25.50
C GLU A 446 -2.38 -10.87 25.05
N GLU A 447 -1.64 -11.88 25.52
CA GLU A 447 -0.23 -12.03 25.21
C GLU A 447 -0.03 -12.36 23.72
N LEU A 448 -0.74 -13.34 23.18
CA LEU A 448 -0.63 -13.70 21.77
C LEU A 448 -1.04 -12.54 20.86
N MET A 449 -2.22 -11.94 21.12
CA MET A 449 -2.67 -10.79 20.33
C MET A 449 -1.71 -9.61 20.47
N GLY A 450 -1.17 -9.39 21.67
CA GLY A 450 -0.19 -8.35 21.94
C GLY A 450 1.12 -8.54 21.15
N GLN A 451 1.64 -9.76 21.05
CA GLN A 451 2.83 -10.04 20.22
C GLN A 451 2.55 -9.84 18.73
N LEU A 452 1.34 -10.13 18.25
CA LEU A 452 0.90 -9.82 16.89
C LEU A 452 0.85 -8.31 16.64
N ILE A 453 0.34 -7.55 17.62
CA ILE A 453 0.34 -6.07 17.58
C ILE A 453 1.78 -5.53 17.56
N ARG A 454 2.69 -6.07 18.38
CA ARG A 454 4.11 -5.70 18.39
C ARG A 454 4.76 -5.92 17.03
N PHE A 455 4.52 -7.07 16.41
CA PHE A 455 4.99 -7.38 15.05
C PHE A 455 4.59 -6.29 14.04
N VAL A 456 3.30 -5.96 13.96
CA VAL A 456 2.82 -4.91 13.04
C VAL A 456 3.40 -3.55 13.43
N SER A 457 3.48 -3.22 14.73
CA SER A 457 4.09 -1.97 15.20
C SER A 457 5.54 -1.84 14.73
N SER A 458 6.36 -2.88 14.89
CA SER A 458 7.75 -2.89 14.41
C SER A 458 7.83 -2.66 12.90
N HIS A 459 6.92 -3.27 12.12
CA HIS A 459 6.86 -3.12 10.66
C HIS A 459 6.49 -1.68 10.26
N GLU A 460 5.42 -1.11 10.82
CA GLU A 460 4.98 0.26 10.50
C GLU A 460 6.02 1.30 10.90
N VAL A 461 6.70 1.09 12.02
CA VAL A 461 7.84 1.94 12.42
C VAL A 461 8.95 1.88 11.40
N GLY A 462 9.27 0.71 10.83
CA GLY A 462 10.24 0.58 9.75
C GLY A 462 9.93 1.50 8.56
N HIS A 463 8.67 1.61 8.15
CA HIS A 463 8.27 2.55 7.10
C HIS A 463 8.50 4.01 7.50
N THR A 464 8.27 4.37 8.75
CA THR A 464 8.52 5.72 9.25
C THR A 464 10.01 6.04 9.41
N LEU A 465 10.87 5.01 9.44
CA LEU A 465 12.32 5.12 9.32
C LEU A 465 12.80 5.14 7.87
N SER A 466 11.84 5.23 6.93
CA SER A 466 12.07 5.28 5.48
C SER A 466 12.41 3.95 4.80
N LEU A 467 12.22 2.82 5.48
CA LEU A 467 12.45 1.53 4.86
C LEU A 467 11.26 1.13 3.97
N ARG A 468 11.55 0.69 2.76
CA ARG A 468 10.60 0.06 1.85
C ARG A 468 10.49 -1.43 2.15
N HIS A 469 9.42 -2.05 1.66
CA HIS A 469 9.32 -3.50 1.72
C HIS A 469 10.52 -4.20 1.09
N ASN A 470 10.96 -5.30 1.72
CA ASN A 470 11.99 -6.18 1.21
C ASN A 470 11.40 -7.57 0.91
N PHE A 471 10.56 -7.68 -0.12
CA PHE A 471 9.88 -8.93 -0.48
C PHE A 471 10.82 -10.06 -0.92
N GLY A 472 12.09 -9.75 -1.19
CA GLY A 472 13.10 -10.75 -1.54
C GLY A 472 13.82 -11.34 -0.34
N SER A 473 13.63 -10.80 0.86
CA SER A 473 14.44 -11.17 2.04
C SER A 473 14.29 -12.63 2.42
N SER A 474 13.08 -13.15 2.53
CA SER A 474 12.79 -14.54 2.89
C SER A 474 13.39 -15.54 1.89
N SER A 475 13.51 -15.20 0.61
CA SER A 475 14.09 -16.06 -0.42
C SER A 475 15.58 -16.37 -0.22
N THR A 476 16.24 -15.65 0.70
CA THR A 476 17.65 -15.89 1.04
C THR A 476 17.84 -16.97 2.11
N VAL A 477 16.74 -17.49 2.65
CA VAL A 477 16.73 -18.52 3.68
C VAL A 477 16.45 -19.88 3.06
N PRO A 478 17.32 -20.89 3.23
CA PRO A 478 17.02 -22.25 2.75
C PRO A 478 15.74 -22.81 3.40
N VAL A 479 14.84 -23.39 2.61
CA VAL A 479 13.58 -23.96 3.10
C VAL A 479 13.80 -24.99 4.21
N ASP A 480 14.87 -25.80 4.13
CA ASP A 480 15.18 -26.78 5.17
C ASP A 480 15.56 -26.14 6.52
N SER A 481 16.14 -24.93 6.49
CA SER A 481 16.46 -24.17 7.69
C SER A 481 15.20 -23.68 8.41
N LEU A 482 14.13 -23.42 7.67
CA LEU A 482 12.83 -23.00 8.23
C LEU A 482 12.18 -24.09 9.09
N ARG A 483 12.55 -25.35 8.90
CA ARG A 483 12.14 -26.53 9.66
C ARG A 483 13.12 -26.92 10.77
N SER A 484 14.28 -26.30 10.82
CA SER A 484 15.27 -26.53 11.88
C SER A 484 15.01 -25.60 13.07
N LYS A 485 14.48 -26.14 14.17
CA LYS A 485 14.22 -25.37 15.41
C LYS A 485 15.44 -24.55 15.84
N ALA A 486 16.61 -25.19 15.95
CA ALA A 486 17.82 -24.52 16.41
C ALA A 486 18.23 -23.36 15.51
N TRP A 487 18.09 -23.53 14.18
CA TRP A 487 18.47 -22.53 13.22
C TRP A 487 17.45 -21.36 13.20
N VAL A 488 16.14 -21.67 13.04
CA VAL A 488 15.13 -20.63 12.83
C VAL A 488 14.87 -19.80 14.10
N GLU A 489 15.00 -20.40 15.28
CA GLU A 489 14.91 -19.66 16.55
C GLU A 489 16.13 -18.77 16.80
N ALA A 490 17.30 -19.09 16.23
CA ALA A 490 18.47 -18.23 16.28
C ALA A 490 18.39 -17.08 15.25
N HIS A 491 18.05 -17.38 14.00
CA HIS A 491 18.20 -16.46 12.86
C HIS A 491 16.91 -15.83 12.34
N GLY A 492 15.72 -16.29 12.79
CA GLY A 492 14.43 -15.89 12.20
C GLY A 492 14.17 -16.58 10.86
N HIS A 493 12.91 -16.58 10.43
CA HIS A 493 12.50 -17.16 9.15
C HIS A 493 12.66 -16.19 7.97
N THR A 494 12.88 -14.93 8.22
CA THR A 494 13.26 -13.89 7.26
C THR A 494 14.31 -12.97 7.86
N PRO A 495 15.26 -12.43 7.07
CA PRO A 495 16.21 -11.41 7.52
C PRO A 495 15.62 -10.01 7.70
N SER A 496 14.36 -9.77 7.39
CA SER A 496 13.76 -8.44 7.45
C SER A 496 12.33 -8.46 7.97
N ILE A 497 12.03 -7.54 8.92
CA ILE A 497 10.66 -7.25 9.35
C ILE A 497 9.86 -6.57 8.23
N MET A 498 10.54 -5.93 7.27
CA MET A 498 9.93 -5.27 6.11
C MET A 498 9.56 -6.25 4.99
N ASP A 499 9.82 -7.52 5.17
CA ASP A 499 9.34 -8.59 4.30
C ASP A 499 7.90 -8.96 4.66
N TYR A 500 7.05 -9.19 3.67
CA TYR A 500 5.72 -9.73 3.93
C TYR A 500 5.75 -11.26 4.07
N ALA A 501 6.79 -11.80 4.74
CA ALA A 501 6.91 -13.23 5.02
C ALA A 501 5.79 -13.76 5.95
N ARG A 502 5.16 -12.90 6.72
CA ARG A 502 4.17 -13.23 7.74
C ARG A 502 4.72 -14.24 8.75
N PHE A 503 4.13 -15.42 8.86
CA PHE A 503 4.54 -16.44 9.84
C PHE A 503 5.17 -17.65 9.18
N ASN A 504 6.00 -18.39 9.91
CA ASN A 504 6.70 -19.55 9.35
C ASN A 504 5.73 -20.73 9.10
N TYR A 505 4.98 -20.67 8.00
CA TYR A 505 4.05 -21.71 7.57
C TYR A 505 4.74 -22.96 7.01
N VAL A 506 6.05 -22.93 6.83
CA VAL A 506 6.85 -24.08 6.36
C VAL A 506 7.07 -25.11 7.47
N ALA A 507 7.16 -24.62 8.72
CA ALA A 507 7.31 -25.48 9.90
C ALA A 507 6.17 -26.50 9.99
N GLN A 508 6.49 -27.69 10.50
CA GLN A 508 5.54 -28.80 10.67
C GLN A 508 5.40 -29.10 12.18
N PRO A 509 4.31 -29.73 12.62
CA PRO A 509 4.11 -30.06 14.03
C PRO A 509 5.27 -30.82 14.68
N GLU A 510 5.87 -31.74 13.92
CA GLU A 510 7.01 -32.58 14.39
C GLU A 510 8.31 -31.81 14.57
N ASP A 511 8.45 -30.61 14.01
CA ASP A 511 9.66 -29.79 14.12
C ASP A 511 9.80 -29.15 15.51
N GLY A 512 8.71 -29.02 16.27
CA GLY A 512 8.69 -28.51 17.63
C GLY A 512 9.17 -27.04 17.76
N ILE A 513 8.99 -26.25 16.72
CA ILE A 513 9.41 -24.84 16.64
C ILE A 513 8.50 -23.99 17.55
N SER A 514 9.11 -23.15 18.39
CA SER A 514 8.36 -22.22 19.24
C SER A 514 7.99 -20.93 18.49
N ARG A 515 7.17 -20.07 19.11
CA ARG A 515 6.83 -18.74 18.58
C ARG A 515 8.04 -17.93 18.15
N LYS A 516 9.20 -18.13 18.79
CA LYS A 516 10.45 -17.46 18.43
C LYS A 516 10.89 -17.75 16.99
N GLY A 517 10.58 -18.95 16.46
CA GLY A 517 10.86 -19.31 15.06
C GLY A 517 9.67 -19.16 14.12
N ILE A 518 8.48 -18.82 14.64
CA ILE A 518 7.26 -18.60 13.87
C ILE A 518 7.07 -17.12 13.52
N PHE A 519 7.32 -16.21 14.48
CA PHE A 519 7.11 -14.79 14.31
C PHE A 519 8.24 -14.10 13.55
N PRO A 520 7.92 -13.15 12.63
CA PRO A 520 8.92 -12.26 12.05
C PRO A 520 9.43 -11.28 13.11
N ARG A 521 10.64 -10.80 12.91
CA ARG A 521 11.31 -9.82 13.79
C ARG A 521 12.27 -8.97 12.97
N ILE A 522 12.78 -7.90 13.56
CA ILE A 522 13.90 -7.15 12.99
C ILE A 522 15.07 -8.10 12.78
N GLY A 523 15.58 -8.15 11.57
CA GLY A 523 16.59 -9.11 11.13
C GLY A 523 17.86 -8.43 10.63
N ASP A 524 18.74 -9.26 10.06
CA ASP A 524 20.07 -8.81 9.62
C ASP A 524 20.01 -7.70 8.58
N TYR A 525 19.06 -7.80 7.63
CA TYR A 525 18.88 -6.78 6.61
C TYR A 525 18.43 -5.45 7.24
N ASP A 526 17.49 -5.48 8.16
CA ASP A 526 16.96 -4.27 8.79
C ASP A 526 18.06 -3.52 9.55
N VAL A 527 18.88 -4.27 10.30
CA VAL A 527 20.04 -3.72 11.00
C VAL A 527 21.01 -3.07 10.00
N TRP A 528 21.32 -3.75 8.91
CA TRP A 528 22.17 -3.20 7.85
C TRP A 528 21.56 -1.95 7.21
N ALA A 529 20.28 -1.97 6.88
CA ALA A 529 19.61 -0.84 6.25
C ALA A 529 19.62 0.40 7.16
N ILE A 530 19.38 0.23 8.47
CA ILE A 530 19.52 1.31 9.45
C ILE A 530 20.96 1.79 9.57
N GLN A 531 21.96 0.89 9.59
CA GLN A 531 23.36 1.30 9.57
C GLN A 531 23.66 2.14 8.31
N TRP A 532 23.27 1.69 7.13
CA TRP A 532 23.49 2.43 5.88
C TRP A 532 22.83 3.81 5.90
N GLY A 533 21.59 3.90 6.35
CA GLY A 533 20.84 5.17 6.34
C GLY A 533 21.28 6.15 7.42
N TYR A 534 21.62 5.66 8.60
CA TYR A 534 21.75 6.48 9.81
C TYR A 534 23.15 6.56 10.41
N MET A 535 24.13 5.76 9.91
CA MET A 535 25.52 6.01 10.35
C MET A 535 25.94 7.44 9.97
N PRO A 536 26.80 8.08 10.76
CA PRO A 536 27.30 9.44 10.47
C PRO A 536 27.83 9.56 9.06
N MET A 537 27.63 10.71 8.43
CA MET A 537 28.17 11.01 7.10
C MET A 537 29.68 10.78 7.07
N LYS A 538 30.17 10.18 6.00
CA LYS A 538 31.60 9.89 5.81
C LYS A 538 32.36 11.09 5.27
N ALA A 539 31.66 12.07 4.69
CA ALA A 539 32.24 13.31 4.16
C ALA A 539 31.22 14.46 4.28
N ASP A 540 31.72 15.69 4.11
CA ASP A 540 30.90 16.90 4.23
C ASP A 540 30.02 17.14 3.00
N ASN A 541 30.36 16.55 1.86
CA ASN A 541 29.55 16.64 0.63
C ASN A 541 28.96 15.27 0.22
N PRO A 542 27.82 15.27 -0.49
CA PRO A 542 27.10 14.04 -0.83
C PRO A 542 27.85 13.12 -1.80
N ASP A 543 28.64 13.66 -2.74
CA ASP A 543 29.36 12.89 -3.73
C ASP A 543 30.48 12.08 -3.09
N ASP A 544 31.23 12.69 -2.17
CA ASP A 544 32.27 12.01 -1.40
C ASP A 544 31.68 11.01 -0.40
N ASP A 545 30.55 11.35 0.26
CA ASP A 545 29.85 10.39 1.12
C ASP A 545 29.43 9.16 0.31
N HIS A 546 28.82 9.35 -0.86
CA HIS A 546 28.41 8.26 -1.74
C HIS A 546 29.60 7.39 -2.16
N ARG A 547 30.71 8.00 -2.56
CA ARG A 547 31.95 7.29 -2.94
C ARG A 547 32.53 6.47 -1.78
N LEU A 548 32.42 6.95 -0.54
CA LEU A 548 32.90 6.24 0.65
C LEU A 548 31.90 5.17 1.14
N MET A 549 30.61 5.32 0.85
CA MET A 549 29.58 4.35 1.19
C MET A 549 29.52 3.16 0.22
N GLU A 550 29.89 3.38 -1.05
CA GLU A 550 29.78 2.35 -2.10
C GLU A 550 30.53 1.05 -1.79
N PRO A 551 31.80 1.07 -1.32
CA PRO A 551 32.49 -0.16 -0.91
C PRO A 551 31.82 -0.91 0.23
N LEU A 552 31.14 -0.21 1.15
CA LEU A 552 30.41 -0.84 2.24
C LEU A 552 29.17 -1.56 1.71
N VAL A 553 28.48 -1.00 0.73
CA VAL A 553 27.34 -1.66 0.08
C VAL A 553 27.80 -2.91 -0.67
N ARG A 554 28.95 -2.86 -1.41
CA ARG A 554 29.49 -4.04 -2.07
C ARG A 554 29.86 -5.14 -1.08
N GLU A 555 30.45 -4.78 0.05
CA GLU A 555 30.79 -5.76 1.08
C GLU A 555 29.54 -6.41 1.65
N ALA A 556 28.51 -5.62 1.94
CA ALA A 556 27.22 -6.13 2.43
C ALA A 556 26.56 -7.09 1.43
N GLN A 557 26.65 -6.81 0.12
CA GLN A 557 26.07 -7.68 -0.91
C GLN A 557 26.73 -9.08 -1.01
N LYS A 558 27.88 -9.30 -0.38
CA LYS A 558 28.49 -10.66 -0.28
C LYS A 558 27.72 -11.56 0.69
N ASN A 559 26.98 -10.98 1.62
CA ASN A 559 26.08 -11.72 2.50
C ASN A 559 24.66 -11.70 1.92
N PRO A 560 24.14 -12.85 1.42
CA PRO A 560 22.81 -12.88 0.82
C PRO A 560 21.70 -12.42 1.77
N ARG A 561 21.86 -12.58 3.10
CA ARG A 561 20.88 -12.12 4.09
C ARG A 561 20.75 -10.59 4.17
N LEU A 562 21.70 -9.84 3.57
CA LEU A 562 21.65 -8.38 3.49
C LEU A 562 21.13 -7.86 2.14
N TRP A 563 20.62 -8.77 1.30
CA TRP A 563 20.05 -8.40 0.00
C TRP A 563 18.68 -7.72 0.15
N TRP A 564 18.48 -6.68 -0.66
CA TRP A 564 17.18 -6.05 -0.83
C TRP A 564 16.55 -6.45 -2.16
N GLY A 565 15.41 -7.13 -2.09
CA GLY A 565 14.62 -7.55 -3.25
C GLY A 565 13.36 -6.70 -3.39
N ASP A 566 13.34 -5.80 -4.40
CA ASP A 566 12.19 -4.95 -4.68
C ASP A 566 11.06 -5.74 -5.36
N GLY A 567 10.03 -6.08 -4.62
CA GLY A 567 8.81 -6.71 -5.11
C GLY A 567 7.68 -5.72 -5.40
N GLU A 568 7.87 -4.44 -5.07
CA GLU A 568 6.88 -3.39 -5.35
C GLU A 568 7.01 -2.91 -6.81
N GLY A 569 5.99 -3.01 -7.60
CA GLY A 569 6.01 -2.55 -8.98
C GLY A 569 6.04 -3.69 -9.99
N ASN A 570 7.08 -3.81 -10.81
CA ASN A 570 7.15 -4.87 -11.82
C ASN A 570 7.74 -6.17 -11.25
N GLN A 571 6.88 -7.05 -10.76
CA GLN A 571 7.25 -8.33 -10.18
C GLN A 571 7.64 -9.35 -11.28
N ILE A 572 8.84 -9.22 -11.79
CA ILE A 572 9.41 -10.23 -12.71
C ILE A 572 10.24 -11.28 -11.97
N ASP A 573 10.74 -10.94 -10.79
CA ASP A 573 11.60 -11.77 -9.97
C ASP A 573 10.76 -12.63 -9.02
N PRO A 574 10.70 -13.95 -9.22
CA PRO A 574 9.92 -14.85 -8.37
C PRO A 574 10.52 -15.04 -6.96
N ARG A 575 11.66 -14.45 -6.68
CA ARG A 575 12.23 -14.39 -5.32
C ARG A 575 11.65 -13.24 -4.49
N CYS A 576 10.92 -12.30 -5.13
CA CYS A 576 10.40 -11.10 -4.50
C CYS A 576 8.87 -11.13 -4.51
N GLN A 577 8.28 -12.00 -3.72
CA GLN A 577 6.82 -12.17 -3.61
C GLN A 577 6.33 -11.78 -2.21
N THR A 578 5.05 -11.65 -2.03
CA THR A 578 4.44 -11.45 -0.72
C THR A 578 4.00 -12.79 -0.13
N GLU A 579 4.28 -13.02 1.14
CA GLU A 579 3.86 -14.21 1.89
C GLU A 579 4.47 -15.53 1.35
N ASP A 580 5.55 -15.46 0.56
CA ASP A 580 6.38 -16.60 0.23
C ASP A 580 7.50 -16.77 1.28
N LEU A 581 8.03 -17.96 1.38
CA LEU A 581 9.14 -18.28 2.28
C LEU A 581 10.17 -19.18 1.60
N GLY A 582 11.43 -18.90 1.93
CA GLY A 582 12.55 -19.74 1.57
C GLY A 582 12.99 -19.63 0.10
N ASP A 583 14.11 -20.27 -0.19
CA ASP A 583 14.78 -20.24 -1.49
C ASP A 583 14.10 -21.11 -2.57
N ASP A 584 13.02 -21.83 -2.19
CA ASP A 584 12.25 -22.70 -3.06
C ASP A 584 10.75 -22.65 -2.76
N ALA A 585 10.01 -21.84 -3.56
CA ALA A 585 8.59 -21.67 -3.39
C ALA A 585 7.77 -22.95 -3.66
N VAL A 586 8.26 -23.89 -4.46
CA VAL A 586 7.60 -25.19 -4.70
C VAL A 586 7.63 -26.04 -3.43
N LYS A 587 8.80 -26.13 -2.81
CA LYS A 587 9.01 -26.88 -1.57
C LYS A 587 8.28 -26.23 -0.39
N ALA A 588 8.40 -24.90 -0.25
CA ALA A 588 7.70 -24.14 0.79
C ALA A 588 6.18 -24.26 0.68
N SER A 589 5.62 -24.07 -0.53
CA SER A 589 4.18 -24.21 -0.77
C SER A 589 3.68 -25.64 -0.52
N SER A 590 4.52 -26.67 -0.77
CA SER A 590 4.18 -28.05 -0.45
C SER A 590 3.99 -28.25 1.06
N TYR A 591 4.90 -27.71 1.88
CA TYR A 591 4.77 -27.77 3.34
C TYR A 591 3.57 -26.96 3.84
N GLY A 592 3.37 -25.75 3.32
CA GLY A 592 2.19 -24.95 3.63
C GLY A 592 0.87 -25.65 3.29
N LEU A 593 0.81 -26.29 2.12
CA LEU A 593 -0.36 -27.07 1.71
C LEU A 593 -0.60 -28.30 2.62
N MET A 594 0.45 -28.93 3.14
CA MET A 594 0.29 -30.00 4.14
C MET A 594 -0.39 -29.47 5.41
N ASN A 595 -0.04 -28.27 5.86
CA ASN A 595 -0.66 -27.63 7.02
C ASN A 595 -2.12 -27.27 6.73
N LEU A 596 -2.44 -26.62 5.60
CA LEU A 596 -3.82 -26.29 5.23
C LEU A 596 -4.73 -27.53 5.20
N LYS A 597 -4.22 -28.68 4.69
CA LYS A 597 -4.95 -29.95 4.67
C LYS A 597 -5.27 -30.49 6.08
N ARG A 598 -4.41 -30.20 7.08
CA ARG A 598 -4.66 -30.55 8.49
C ARG A 598 -5.66 -29.58 9.16
N GLU A 599 -5.54 -28.32 8.86
CA GLU A 599 -6.29 -27.23 9.49
C GLU A 599 -7.76 -27.22 9.06
N ILE A 600 -8.01 -27.40 7.77
CA ILE A 600 -9.37 -27.27 7.21
C ILE A 600 -10.40 -28.20 7.87
N VAL A 601 -9.99 -29.36 8.38
CA VAL A 601 -10.91 -30.29 9.02
C VAL A 601 -11.26 -29.94 10.44
N CYS A 602 -10.53 -29.00 11.07
CA CYS A 602 -10.65 -28.60 12.47
C CYS A 602 -11.44 -27.30 12.69
N LEU A 603 -11.87 -26.60 11.63
CA LEU A 603 -12.41 -25.23 11.75
C LEU A 603 -13.64 -25.11 12.65
N THR A 604 -14.53 -26.10 12.66
CA THR A 604 -15.70 -26.11 13.54
C THR A 604 -15.34 -26.23 15.02
N GLU A 605 -14.26 -26.93 15.35
CA GLU A 605 -13.72 -27.02 16.70
C GLU A 605 -13.10 -25.68 17.11
N TRP A 606 -12.28 -25.10 16.25
CA TRP A 606 -11.56 -23.86 16.54
C TRP A 606 -12.47 -22.63 16.60
N ALA A 607 -13.57 -22.61 15.84
CA ALA A 607 -14.54 -21.53 15.89
C ALA A 607 -15.52 -21.65 17.09
N ALA A 608 -15.53 -22.76 17.82
CA ALA A 608 -16.50 -23.03 18.88
C ALA A 608 -16.36 -22.15 20.14
N ASP A 609 -15.25 -21.44 20.32
CA ASP A 609 -15.05 -20.52 21.44
C ASP A 609 -15.83 -19.21 21.26
N ASN A 610 -16.16 -18.79 20.04
CA ASN A 610 -16.98 -17.61 19.79
C ASN A 610 -18.47 -17.89 19.98
N LYS A 611 -18.93 -17.80 21.22
CA LYS A 611 -20.34 -18.04 21.59
C LYS A 611 -21.35 -17.04 21.00
N LYS A 612 -20.88 -15.96 20.38
CA LYS A 612 -21.73 -14.97 19.69
C LYS A 612 -22.08 -15.40 18.27
N ASP A 613 -21.24 -16.21 17.64
CA ASP A 613 -21.52 -16.79 16.33
C ASP A 613 -22.34 -18.09 16.48
N ILE A 614 -23.65 -17.97 16.32
CA ILE A 614 -24.57 -19.10 16.38
C ILE A 614 -24.93 -19.72 15.02
N TYR A 615 -24.34 -19.16 13.93
CA TYR A 615 -24.64 -19.55 12.55
C TYR A 615 -23.41 -20.01 11.76
N ASP A 616 -22.28 -20.28 12.41
CA ASP A 616 -21.00 -20.69 11.80
C ASP A 616 -20.44 -19.67 10.78
N ASN A 617 -20.67 -18.37 10.99
CA ASN A 617 -20.07 -17.35 10.12
C ASN A 617 -18.54 -17.37 10.19
N ASP A 618 -17.98 -17.61 11.37
CA ASP A 618 -16.53 -17.72 11.57
C ASP A 618 -15.96 -18.93 10.80
N VAL A 619 -16.66 -20.06 10.80
CA VAL A 619 -16.24 -21.24 10.01
C VAL A 619 -16.18 -20.91 8.52
N ASN A 620 -17.16 -20.16 7.99
CA ASN A 620 -17.17 -19.73 6.60
C ASN A 620 -15.99 -18.81 6.29
N VAL A 621 -15.70 -17.83 7.17
CA VAL A 621 -14.57 -16.90 7.00
C VAL A 621 -13.23 -17.64 7.03
N LEU A 622 -13.01 -18.51 8.00
CA LEU A 622 -11.78 -19.29 8.11
C LEU A 622 -11.60 -20.25 6.92
N TYR A 623 -12.70 -20.85 6.46
CA TYR A 623 -12.68 -21.69 5.26
C TYR A 623 -12.22 -20.89 4.03
N ASP A 624 -12.80 -19.72 3.80
CA ASP A 624 -12.43 -18.84 2.68
C ASP A 624 -10.98 -18.38 2.80
N ASN A 625 -10.49 -18.11 4.00
CA ASN A 625 -9.09 -17.75 4.26
C ASN A 625 -8.13 -18.91 3.90
N ILE A 626 -8.46 -20.16 4.25
CA ILE A 626 -7.67 -21.36 3.88
C ILE A 626 -7.65 -21.55 2.35
N ILE A 627 -8.80 -21.41 1.69
CA ILE A 627 -8.88 -21.49 0.23
C ILE A 627 -8.09 -20.35 -0.42
N GLY A 628 -8.17 -19.14 0.15
CA GLY A 628 -7.39 -17.99 -0.26
C GLY A 628 -5.88 -18.25 -0.17
N GLN A 629 -5.42 -18.86 0.93
CA GLN A 629 -4.02 -19.19 1.14
C GLN A 629 -3.52 -20.26 0.15
N TYR A 630 -4.33 -21.26 -0.18
CA TYR A 630 -3.99 -22.20 -1.26
C TYR A 630 -3.78 -21.49 -2.60
N PHE A 631 -4.65 -20.55 -2.97
CA PHE A 631 -4.47 -19.76 -4.19
C PHE A 631 -3.20 -18.91 -4.17
N ARG A 632 -2.78 -18.46 -3.00
CA ARG A 632 -1.53 -17.72 -2.80
C ARG A 632 -0.32 -18.63 -3.05
N TYR A 633 -0.28 -19.82 -2.46
CA TYR A 633 0.76 -20.81 -2.73
C TYR A 633 0.82 -21.19 -4.21
N MET A 634 -0.33 -21.39 -4.85
CA MET A 634 -0.38 -21.63 -6.31
C MET A 634 0.23 -20.45 -7.09
N GLY A 635 -0.03 -19.21 -6.68
CA GLY A 635 0.55 -18.02 -7.28
C GLY A 635 2.09 -17.99 -7.15
N HIS A 636 2.62 -18.31 -5.96
CA HIS A 636 4.05 -18.38 -5.71
C HIS A 636 4.75 -19.36 -6.66
N VAL A 637 4.19 -20.55 -6.83
CA VAL A 637 4.72 -21.59 -7.72
C VAL A 637 4.62 -21.15 -9.18
N VAL A 638 3.47 -20.65 -9.64
CA VAL A 638 3.26 -20.20 -11.03
C VAL A 638 4.25 -19.10 -11.41
N ASN A 639 4.64 -18.24 -10.48
CA ASN A 639 5.57 -17.14 -10.75
C ASN A 639 6.99 -17.58 -11.14
N TYR A 640 7.41 -18.80 -10.84
CA TYR A 640 8.67 -19.34 -11.35
C TYR A 640 8.67 -19.50 -12.87
N ILE A 641 7.50 -19.78 -13.48
CA ILE A 641 7.38 -19.99 -14.92
C ILE A 641 7.59 -18.64 -15.62
N GLY A 642 8.59 -18.55 -16.49
CA GLY A 642 8.97 -17.33 -17.20
C GLY A 642 9.51 -16.23 -16.28
N GLY A 643 9.83 -16.53 -15.01
CA GLY A 643 10.44 -15.58 -14.09
C GLY A 643 11.85 -15.18 -14.50
N HIS A 644 12.27 -13.98 -14.06
CA HIS A 644 13.63 -13.49 -14.24
C HIS A 644 14.16 -12.95 -12.93
N TYR A 645 15.28 -13.43 -12.50
CA TYR A 645 16.02 -12.91 -11.36
C TYR A 645 16.62 -11.57 -11.72
N ARG A 646 16.44 -10.58 -10.86
CA ARG A 646 17.01 -9.25 -11.02
C ARG A 646 18.01 -8.98 -9.90
N THR A 647 19.28 -8.85 -10.24
CA THR A 647 20.35 -8.47 -9.30
C THR A 647 20.93 -7.13 -9.72
N VAL A 648 20.71 -6.10 -8.92
CA VAL A 648 21.27 -4.77 -9.18
C VAL A 648 22.78 -4.84 -9.01
N ARG A 649 23.53 -4.37 -10.03
CA ARG A 649 25.00 -4.38 -10.07
C ARG A 649 25.55 -3.01 -10.41
N ALA A 650 26.67 -2.66 -9.84
CA ALA A 650 27.43 -1.50 -10.26
C ALA A 650 28.12 -1.79 -11.63
N LYS A 651 28.52 -0.72 -12.34
CA LYS A 651 29.02 -0.79 -13.71
C LYS A 651 30.23 -1.73 -13.87
N ASP A 652 31.07 -1.86 -12.87
CA ASP A 652 32.31 -2.65 -12.82
C ASP A 652 32.13 -4.00 -12.11
N GLU A 653 30.93 -4.33 -11.63
CA GLU A 653 30.62 -5.63 -11.07
C GLU A 653 30.34 -6.66 -12.16
N PRO A 654 30.93 -7.88 -12.07
CA PRO A 654 30.72 -8.92 -13.08
C PRO A 654 29.31 -9.52 -12.97
N GLY A 655 28.83 -10.07 -14.10
CA GLY A 655 27.56 -10.82 -14.19
C GLY A 655 26.40 -10.00 -14.71
N ASP A 656 25.32 -10.69 -15.04
CA ASP A 656 24.13 -10.09 -15.63
C ASP A 656 23.20 -9.49 -14.54
N VAL A 657 22.52 -8.39 -14.89
CA VAL A 657 21.48 -7.80 -14.03
C VAL A 657 20.19 -8.64 -14.08
N TYR A 658 19.90 -9.24 -15.23
CA TYR A 658 18.72 -10.08 -15.43
C TYR A 658 19.14 -11.48 -15.88
N ALA A 659 18.69 -12.49 -15.14
CA ALA A 659 18.89 -13.89 -15.49
C ALA A 659 17.55 -14.64 -15.48
N PRO A 660 17.27 -15.52 -16.43
CA PRO A 660 16.05 -16.33 -16.38
C PRO A 660 16.04 -17.24 -15.17
N THR A 661 14.87 -17.48 -14.59
CA THR A 661 14.70 -18.54 -13.58
C THR A 661 15.22 -19.87 -14.14
N PRO A 662 16.03 -20.62 -13.38
CA PRO A 662 16.57 -21.90 -13.85
C PRO A 662 15.47 -22.83 -14.39
N LEU A 663 15.74 -23.51 -15.51
CA LEU A 663 14.76 -24.40 -16.16
C LEU A 663 14.20 -25.44 -15.21
N GLN A 664 15.05 -26.04 -14.36
CA GLN A 664 14.60 -27.03 -13.38
C GLN A 664 13.54 -26.47 -12.44
N LYS A 665 13.73 -25.27 -11.89
CA LYS A 665 12.71 -24.65 -11.01
C LYS A 665 11.39 -24.37 -11.76
N GLN A 666 11.44 -24.04 -13.05
CA GLN A 666 10.24 -23.86 -13.87
C GLN A 666 9.53 -25.19 -14.14
N GLN A 667 10.28 -26.28 -14.34
CA GLN A 667 9.76 -27.64 -14.51
C GLN A 667 9.17 -28.18 -13.22
N ASP A 668 9.86 -27.99 -12.08
CA ASP A 668 9.35 -28.37 -10.75
C ASP A 668 8.04 -27.64 -10.43
N ALA A 669 7.94 -26.36 -10.81
CA ALA A 669 6.70 -25.58 -10.67
C ALA A 669 5.56 -26.20 -11.51
N MET A 670 5.82 -26.58 -12.75
CA MET A 670 4.82 -27.23 -13.61
C MET A 670 4.42 -28.62 -13.08
N GLU A 671 5.35 -29.37 -12.50
CA GLU A 671 5.05 -30.65 -11.89
C GLU A 671 4.17 -30.50 -10.64
N TRP A 672 4.46 -29.50 -9.80
CA TRP A 672 3.62 -29.18 -8.66
C TRP A 672 2.21 -28.76 -9.08
N ILE A 673 2.08 -27.93 -10.13
CA ILE A 673 0.79 -27.52 -10.70
C ILE A 673 0.01 -28.74 -11.22
N ASP A 674 0.69 -29.65 -11.89
CA ASP A 674 0.08 -30.90 -12.35
C ASP A 674 -0.49 -31.70 -11.17
N LYS A 675 0.32 -31.92 -10.14
CA LYS A 675 -0.04 -32.73 -8.99
C LYS A 675 -1.14 -32.10 -8.11
N GLU A 676 -1.01 -30.84 -7.78
CA GLU A 676 -1.84 -30.20 -6.74
C GLU A 676 -2.98 -29.32 -7.32
N VAL A 677 -2.98 -29.06 -8.66
CA VAL A 677 -3.98 -28.20 -9.31
C VAL A 677 -4.66 -28.88 -10.50
N PHE A 678 -3.93 -29.61 -11.38
CA PHE A 678 -4.60 -30.29 -12.50
C PHE A 678 -5.33 -31.55 -12.05
N HIS A 679 -5.00 -32.09 -10.90
CA HIS A 679 -5.80 -33.07 -10.20
C HIS A 679 -6.75 -32.36 -9.22
N GLU A 680 -7.97 -32.90 -9.09
CA GLU A 680 -8.99 -32.28 -8.25
C GLU A 680 -8.55 -32.16 -6.79
N PRO A 681 -8.51 -30.97 -6.20
CA PRO A 681 -8.15 -30.79 -4.81
C PRO A 681 -9.32 -31.13 -3.88
N THR A 682 -9.69 -32.41 -3.85
CA THR A 682 -10.88 -32.95 -3.12
C THR A 682 -10.82 -32.67 -1.62
N TRP A 683 -9.64 -32.45 -1.04
CA TRP A 683 -9.45 -32.07 0.37
C TRP A 683 -10.24 -30.82 0.77
N MET A 684 -10.50 -29.92 -0.18
CA MET A 684 -11.29 -28.71 0.05
C MET A 684 -12.75 -29.02 0.37
N ILE A 685 -13.30 -30.07 -0.26
CA ILE A 685 -14.72 -30.42 -0.16
C ILE A 685 -14.99 -31.65 0.70
N GLN A 686 -13.94 -32.42 1.06
CA GLN A 686 -14.05 -33.58 1.91
C GLN A 686 -13.92 -33.22 3.40
N VAL A 687 -14.70 -32.22 3.84
CA VAL A 687 -14.75 -31.79 5.24
C VAL A 687 -16.12 -32.09 5.85
N PRO A 688 -16.20 -32.40 7.16
CA PRO A 688 -17.48 -32.84 7.78
C PRO A 688 -18.60 -31.81 7.72
N TYR A 689 -18.28 -30.56 7.63
CA TYR A 689 -19.18 -29.40 7.69
C TYR A 689 -19.50 -28.78 6.32
N ILE A 690 -19.03 -29.37 5.20
CA ILE A 690 -19.16 -28.75 3.87
C ILE A 690 -20.61 -28.36 3.51
N ASN A 691 -21.59 -29.19 3.90
CA ASN A 691 -23.01 -28.92 3.65
C ASN A 691 -23.58 -27.76 4.49
N ARG A 692 -22.83 -27.24 5.44
CA ARG A 692 -23.19 -26.01 6.19
C ARG A 692 -22.66 -24.76 5.48
N ILE A 693 -21.61 -24.90 4.63
CA ILE A 693 -20.99 -23.82 3.86
C ILE A 693 -21.70 -23.64 2.52
N THR A 694 -21.96 -24.73 1.78
CA THR A 694 -22.51 -24.67 0.43
C THR A 694 -23.40 -25.87 0.10
N ALA A 695 -24.44 -25.61 -0.71
CA ALA A 695 -25.26 -26.66 -1.32
C ALA A 695 -24.58 -27.34 -2.52
N HIS A 696 -23.49 -26.74 -3.05
CA HIS A 696 -22.80 -27.19 -4.26
C HIS A 696 -21.28 -27.30 -4.03
N PRO A 697 -20.79 -28.28 -3.26
CA PRO A 697 -19.38 -28.39 -2.93
C PRO A 697 -18.45 -28.40 -4.16
N GLN A 698 -18.85 -29.10 -5.23
CA GLN A 698 -18.08 -29.22 -6.46
C GLN A 698 -17.78 -27.87 -7.11
N SER A 699 -18.63 -26.84 -6.92
CA SER A 699 -18.35 -25.51 -7.45
C SER A 699 -17.07 -24.88 -6.91
N ILE A 700 -16.64 -25.30 -5.71
CA ILE A 700 -15.37 -24.83 -5.08
C ILE A 700 -14.18 -25.34 -5.88
N THR A 701 -14.14 -26.64 -6.16
CA THR A 701 -13.04 -27.24 -6.96
C THR A 701 -13.12 -26.79 -8.42
N GLU A 702 -14.29 -26.65 -9.00
CA GLU A 702 -14.48 -26.09 -10.35
C GLU A 702 -13.90 -24.68 -10.48
N ASN A 703 -13.98 -23.85 -9.42
CA ASN A 703 -13.36 -22.52 -9.42
C ASN A 703 -11.84 -22.60 -9.54
N VAL A 704 -11.19 -23.64 -8.95
CA VAL A 704 -9.76 -23.88 -9.14
C VAL A 704 -9.47 -24.19 -10.61
N ALA A 705 -10.22 -25.13 -11.21
CA ALA A 705 -10.08 -25.52 -12.61
C ALA A 705 -10.23 -24.33 -13.58
N ASN A 706 -11.11 -23.38 -13.28
CA ASN A 706 -11.37 -22.20 -14.10
C ASN A 706 -10.33 -21.08 -13.91
N ARG A 707 -9.71 -21.00 -12.73
CA ARG A 707 -8.76 -19.93 -12.37
C ARG A 707 -7.35 -20.19 -12.91
N ILE A 708 -6.89 -21.44 -12.89
CA ILE A 708 -5.51 -21.77 -13.25
C ILE A 708 -5.15 -21.42 -14.70
N PRO A 709 -6.00 -21.62 -15.73
CA PRO A 709 -5.66 -21.23 -17.09
C PRO A 709 -5.41 -19.74 -17.28
N TYR A 710 -6.11 -18.89 -16.50
CA TYR A 710 -5.87 -17.45 -16.48
C TYR A 710 -4.46 -17.11 -15.96
N LEU A 711 -4.04 -17.75 -14.87
CA LEU A 711 -2.70 -17.57 -14.31
C LEU A 711 -1.62 -18.06 -15.28
N LEU A 712 -1.81 -19.23 -15.87
CA LEU A 712 -0.89 -19.79 -16.86
C LEU A 712 -0.82 -18.91 -18.12
N LYS A 713 -1.94 -18.39 -18.61
CA LYS A 713 -1.94 -17.46 -19.74
C LYS A 713 -1.13 -16.21 -19.45
N SER A 714 -1.17 -15.69 -18.24
CA SER A 714 -0.41 -14.48 -17.86
C SER A 714 1.11 -14.66 -17.98
N ARG A 715 1.61 -15.90 -17.98
CA ARG A 715 3.04 -16.20 -18.06
C ARG A 715 3.60 -16.15 -19.49
N ILE A 716 2.78 -16.29 -20.53
CA ILE A 716 3.24 -16.34 -21.92
C ILE A 716 4.10 -15.13 -22.35
N TYR A 717 3.86 -13.97 -21.75
CA TYR A 717 4.63 -12.74 -22.02
C TYR A 717 5.98 -12.67 -21.29
N ARG A 718 6.26 -13.64 -20.40
CA ARG A 718 7.45 -13.68 -19.57
C ARG A 718 8.34 -14.89 -19.88
N LEU A 719 7.91 -15.76 -20.77
CA LEU A 719 8.67 -16.93 -21.18
C LEU A 719 10.01 -16.52 -21.83
N ASN A 720 10.98 -17.39 -21.74
CA ASN A 720 12.36 -17.13 -22.13
C ASN A 720 12.93 -18.27 -23.00
N THR A 721 14.20 -18.18 -23.35
CA THR A 721 14.86 -19.18 -24.19
C THR A 721 15.02 -20.56 -23.54
N LEU A 722 14.94 -20.65 -22.20
CA LEU A 722 15.02 -21.90 -21.46
C LEU A 722 13.71 -22.67 -21.46
N TYR A 723 12.58 -21.95 -21.39
CA TYR A 723 11.23 -22.51 -21.44
C TYR A 723 10.42 -21.72 -22.46
N THR A 724 10.45 -22.19 -23.71
CA THR A 724 9.84 -21.48 -24.85
C THR A 724 8.32 -21.63 -24.85
N ILE A 725 7.62 -20.78 -25.61
CA ILE A 725 6.16 -20.85 -25.76
C ILE A 725 5.70 -22.22 -26.28
N ASP A 726 6.45 -22.81 -27.23
CA ASP A 726 6.14 -24.11 -27.82
C ASP A 726 6.21 -25.22 -26.78
N THR A 727 7.32 -25.28 -26.01
CA THR A 727 7.51 -26.28 -24.96
C THR A 727 6.53 -26.10 -23.81
N TYR A 728 6.25 -24.87 -23.44
CA TYR A 728 5.32 -24.54 -22.36
C TYR A 728 3.87 -24.96 -22.67
N LEU A 729 3.35 -24.58 -23.86
CA LEU A 729 1.99 -24.96 -24.24
C LEU A 729 1.87 -26.46 -24.49
N ALA A 730 2.90 -27.09 -25.05
CA ALA A 730 2.92 -28.55 -25.24
C ALA A 730 2.92 -29.30 -23.89
N ASP A 731 3.66 -28.82 -22.90
CA ASP A 731 3.70 -29.44 -21.56
C ASP A 731 2.34 -29.31 -20.85
N ILE A 732 1.71 -28.16 -20.88
CA ILE A 732 0.34 -27.97 -20.35
C ILE A 732 -0.64 -28.92 -21.08
N THR A 733 -0.61 -28.92 -22.40
CA THR A 733 -1.53 -29.74 -23.20
C THR A 733 -1.35 -31.23 -22.92
N ARG A 734 -0.13 -31.71 -22.82
CA ARG A 734 0.19 -33.12 -22.51
C ARG A 734 -0.37 -33.52 -21.13
N ARG A 735 -0.21 -32.69 -20.10
CA ARG A 735 -0.64 -32.97 -18.73
C ARG A 735 -2.17 -32.87 -18.58
N VAL A 736 -2.76 -31.82 -19.10
CA VAL A 736 -4.20 -31.55 -18.95
C VAL A 736 -5.08 -32.50 -19.77
N PHE A 737 -4.60 -33.00 -20.91
CA PHE A 737 -5.39 -33.86 -21.81
C PHE A 737 -4.89 -35.32 -21.86
N SER A 738 -4.24 -35.80 -20.81
CA SER A 738 -3.68 -37.14 -20.73
C SER A 738 -4.71 -38.25 -20.87
N GLU A 739 -5.96 -38.02 -20.50
CA GLU A 739 -7.05 -39.00 -20.65
C GLU A 739 -7.42 -39.24 -22.13
N ALA A 740 -7.12 -38.32 -23.05
CA ALA A 740 -7.32 -38.56 -24.49
C ALA A 740 -6.43 -39.69 -25.02
N ASP A 741 -5.22 -39.83 -24.47
CA ASP A 741 -4.27 -40.87 -24.86
C ASP A 741 -4.54 -42.20 -24.14
N SER A 742 -4.88 -42.14 -22.84
CA SER A 742 -5.13 -43.33 -22.02
C SER A 742 -6.53 -43.90 -22.16
N ARG A 743 -7.46 -43.15 -22.78
CA ARG A 743 -8.90 -43.47 -22.87
C ARG A 743 -9.59 -43.58 -21.54
N ALA A 744 -8.99 -43.04 -20.48
CA ALA A 744 -9.55 -43.05 -19.14
C ALA A 744 -10.83 -42.21 -19.05
N ARG A 745 -11.60 -42.45 -18.03
CA ARG A 745 -12.78 -41.61 -17.70
C ARG A 745 -12.32 -40.20 -17.34
N VAL A 746 -13.00 -39.21 -17.86
CA VAL A 746 -12.82 -37.81 -17.50
C VAL A 746 -13.79 -37.45 -16.37
N SER A 747 -13.27 -37.00 -15.24
CA SER A 747 -14.09 -36.48 -14.13
C SER A 747 -14.67 -35.10 -14.45
N ASP A 748 -15.65 -34.64 -13.70
CA ASP A 748 -16.30 -33.35 -13.92
C ASP A 748 -15.29 -32.20 -13.73
N TYR A 749 -14.41 -32.30 -12.73
CA TYR A 749 -13.29 -31.37 -12.52
C TYR A 749 -12.37 -31.33 -13.74
N ARG A 750 -11.91 -32.50 -14.22
CA ARG A 750 -11.03 -32.58 -15.38
C ARG A 750 -11.69 -32.05 -16.64
N ALA A 751 -13.01 -32.31 -16.81
CA ALA A 751 -13.77 -31.77 -17.93
C ALA A 751 -13.83 -30.23 -17.89
N ALA A 752 -14.06 -29.62 -16.71
CA ALA A 752 -14.03 -28.18 -16.52
C ALA A 752 -12.64 -27.60 -16.84
N LEU A 753 -11.57 -28.21 -16.30
CA LEU A 753 -10.19 -27.78 -16.55
C LEU A 753 -9.83 -27.87 -18.04
N GLN A 754 -10.14 -29.01 -18.70
CA GLN A 754 -9.85 -29.23 -20.12
C GLN A 754 -10.60 -28.23 -21.00
N HIS A 755 -11.86 -27.92 -20.66
CA HIS A 755 -12.62 -26.90 -21.34
C HIS A 755 -11.99 -25.50 -21.17
N ALA A 756 -11.61 -25.14 -19.95
CA ALA A 756 -10.99 -23.85 -19.63
C ALA A 756 -9.60 -23.68 -20.32
N VAL A 757 -8.77 -24.74 -20.35
CA VAL A 757 -7.49 -24.73 -21.08
C VAL A 757 -7.69 -24.70 -22.60
N THR A 758 -8.70 -25.39 -23.15
CA THR A 758 -9.07 -25.27 -24.57
C THR A 758 -9.40 -23.83 -24.93
N ASN A 759 -10.22 -23.17 -24.11
CA ASN A 759 -10.57 -21.75 -24.29
C ASN A 759 -9.35 -20.82 -24.14
N MET A 760 -8.42 -21.12 -23.24
CA MET A 760 -7.14 -20.41 -23.11
C MET A 760 -6.34 -20.50 -24.42
N LEU A 761 -6.14 -21.72 -24.97
CA LEU A 761 -5.42 -21.93 -26.23
C LEU A 761 -6.08 -21.21 -27.41
N ILE A 762 -7.42 -21.28 -27.51
CA ILE A 762 -8.20 -20.53 -28.50
C ILE A 762 -8.02 -19.03 -28.34
N GLY A 763 -8.06 -18.53 -27.11
CA GLY A 763 -7.83 -17.13 -26.79
C GLY A 763 -6.40 -16.66 -27.13
N ILE A 764 -5.39 -17.49 -26.97
CA ILE A 764 -4.02 -17.21 -27.42
C ILE A 764 -3.95 -17.18 -28.94
N TYR A 765 -4.54 -18.16 -29.60
CA TYR A 765 -4.58 -18.22 -31.06
C TYR A 765 -5.23 -17.00 -31.72
N ASN A 766 -6.29 -16.47 -31.12
CA ASN A 766 -7.05 -15.36 -31.69
C ASN A 766 -6.50 -13.96 -31.38
N GLY A 767 -5.77 -13.79 -30.30
CA GLY A 767 -5.47 -12.45 -29.73
C GLY A 767 -4.02 -12.13 -29.42
N GLU A 768 -3.05 -13.04 -29.65
CA GLU A 768 -1.67 -12.85 -29.20
C GLU A 768 -0.68 -12.60 -30.35
N THR A 769 0.62 -12.52 -30.02
CA THR A 769 1.71 -12.37 -31.01
C THR A 769 1.76 -13.56 -31.96
N GLU A 770 2.37 -13.40 -33.13
CA GLU A 770 2.41 -14.45 -34.15
C GLU A 770 3.07 -15.74 -33.64
N ALA A 771 4.17 -15.64 -32.89
CA ALA A 771 4.82 -16.79 -32.26
C ALA A 771 3.89 -17.54 -31.29
N CYS A 772 3.18 -16.80 -30.44
CA CYS A 772 2.20 -17.40 -29.51
C CYS A 772 1.04 -18.05 -30.27
N ARG A 773 0.57 -17.40 -31.33
CA ARG A 773 -0.50 -17.92 -32.18
C ARG A 773 -0.11 -19.20 -32.91
N ALA A 774 1.13 -19.26 -33.44
CA ALA A 774 1.66 -20.46 -34.11
C ALA A 774 1.77 -21.63 -33.12
N ALA A 775 2.31 -21.40 -31.94
CA ALA A 775 2.41 -22.43 -30.89
C ALA A 775 1.02 -22.92 -30.43
N ALA A 776 0.07 -22.01 -30.23
CA ALA A 776 -1.31 -22.35 -29.86
C ALA A 776 -2.01 -23.14 -30.98
N LEU A 777 -1.85 -22.74 -32.25
CA LEU A 777 -2.40 -23.44 -33.40
C LEU A 777 -1.89 -24.88 -33.46
N SER A 778 -0.58 -25.09 -33.32
CA SER A 778 0.03 -26.43 -33.31
C SER A 778 -0.60 -27.33 -32.25
N ASN A 779 -0.72 -26.80 -31.01
CA ASN A 779 -1.34 -27.53 -29.92
C ASN A 779 -2.83 -27.81 -30.14
N LEU A 780 -3.59 -26.83 -30.64
CA LEU A 780 -5.01 -27.00 -30.96
C LEU A 780 -5.24 -28.06 -32.04
N GLN A 781 -4.43 -28.07 -33.09
CA GLN A 781 -4.53 -29.10 -34.17
C GLN A 781 -4.24 -30.50 -33.66
N GLN A 782 -3.22 -30.65 -32.80
CA GLN A 782 -2.90 -31.95 -32.19
C GLN A 782 -4.01 -32.40 -31.23
N LEU A 783 -4.49 -31.48 -30.38
CA LEU A 783 -5.57 -31.76 -29.46
C LEU A 783 -6.86 -32.15 -30.21
N GLN A 784 -7.19 -31.44 -31.31
CA GLN A 784 -8.34 -31.76 -32.12
C GLN A 784 -8.32 -33.21 -32.67
N LYS A 785 -7.16 -33.66 -33.16
CA LYS A 785 -6.96 -35.05 -33.60
C LYS A 785 -7.19 -36.06 -32.49
N LYS A 786 -6.60 -35.80 -31.30
CA LYS A 786 -6.76 -36.66 -30.12
C LYS A 786 -8.23 -36.67 -29.64
N ALA A 787 -8.89 -35.53 -29.58
CA ALA A 787 -10.27 -35.40 -29.14
C ALA A 787 -11.24 -36.15 -30.11
N ARG A 788 -11.00 -36.10 -31.44
CA ARG A 788 -11.74 -36.88 -32.43
C ARG A 788 -11.65 -38.38 -32.16
N THR A 789 -10.44 -38.89 -31.90
CA THR A 789 -10.24 -40.31 -31.56
C THR A 789 -10.93 -40.69 -30.28
N ALA A 790 -10.72 -39.90 -29.22
CA ALA A 790 -11.28 -40.15 -27.90
C ALA A 790 -12.81 -40.06 -27.88
N SER A 791 -13.43 -39.20 -28.70
CA SER A 791 -14.92 -39.10 -28.82
C SER A 791 -15.60 -40.39 -29.29
N THR A 792 -14.86 -41.31 -29.91
CA THR A 792 -15.40 -42.62 -30.36
C THR A 792 -14.89 -43.78 -29.52
N SER A 793 -13.76 -43.66 -28.87
CA SER A 793 -13.06 -44.79 -28.24
C SER A 793 -13.01 -44.73 -26.70
N ALA A 794 -13.46 -43.62 -26.06
CA ALA A 794 -13.44 -43.47 -24.60
C ALA A 794 -14.42 -44.45 -23.90
N VAL A 795 -14.15 -44.75 -22.63
CA VAL A 795 -14.80 -45.81 -21.86
C VAL A 795 -16.32 -45.66 -21.69
N ASP A 796 -16.80 -44.44 -21.49
CA ASP A 796 -18.19 -44.16 -21.22
C ASP A 796 -18.76 -43.05 -22.12
N SER A 797 -20.10 -42.97 -22.18
CA SER A 797 -20.82 -42.03 -23.07
C SER A 797 -20.58 -40.56 -22.67
N LYS A 798 -20.46 -40.24 -21.38
CA LYS A 798 -20.22 -38.89 -20.89
C LYS A 798 -18.85 -38.42 -21.34
N THR A 799 -17.82 -39.25 -21.17
CA THR A 799 -16.45 -38.95 -21.60
C THR A 799 -16.37 -38.82 -23.14
N ARG A 800 -17.07 -39.68 -23.91
CA ARG A 800 -17.13 -39.51 -25.38
C ARG A 800 -17.81 -38.19 -25.79
N ALA A 801 -18.90 -37.81 -25.13
CA ALA A 801 -19.58 -36.54 -25.42
C ALA A 801 -18.70 -35.33 -25.08
N HIS A 802 -17.94 -35.38 -23.97
CA HIS A 802 -16.97 -34.34 -23.61
C HIS A 802 -15.89 -34.16 -24.69
N TRP A 803 -15.30 -35.26 -25.16
CA TRP A 803 -14.31 -35.17 -26.26
C TRP A 803 -14.89 -34.68 -27.58
N ALA A 804 -16.13 -35.03 -27.88
CA ALA A 804 -16.85 -34.49 -29.05
C ALA A 804 -17.01 -32.97 -28.92
N LEU A 805 -17.35 -32.47 -27.73
CA LEU A 805 -17.47 -31.03 -27.47
C LEU A 805 -16.12 -30.29 -27.62
N ILE A 806 -15.03 -30.83 -27.10
CA ILE A 806 -13.68 -30.27 -27.30
C ILE A 806 -13.32 -30.23 -28.79
N TYR A 807 -13.58 -31.33 -29.51
CA TYR A 807 -13.35 -31.40 -30.99
C TYR A 807 -14.09 -30.31 -31.74
N ASP A 808 -15.40 -30.13 -31.46
CA ASP A 808 -16.26 -29.15 -32.11
C ASP A 808 -15.84 -27.70 -31.77
N ASN A 809 -15.51 -27.42 -30.52
CA ASN A 809 -15.06 -26.10 -30.10
C ASN A 809 -13.78 -25.67 -30.82
N ILE A 810 -12.80 -26.58 -30.92
CA ILE A 810 -11.57 -26.31 -31.65
C ILE A 810 -11.85 -26.13 -33.13
N GLY A 811 -12.69 -27.02 -33.72
CA GLY A 811 -13.10 -26.94 -35.14
C GLY A 811 -13.71 -25.58 -35.49
N LYS A 812 -14.66 -25.11 -34.67
CA LYS A 812 -15.28 -23.78 -34.86
C LYS A 812 -14.24 -22.67 -34.78
N ALA A 813 -13.33 -22.72 -33.82
CA ALA A 813 -12.31 -21.69 -33.64
C ALA A 813 -11.28 -21.63 -34.79
N LEU A 814 -10.97 -22.77 -35.42
CA LEU A 814 -10.02 -22.85 -36.53
C LEU A 814 -10.66 -22.55 -37.91
N THR A 815 -11.98 -22.67 -38.04
CA THR A 815 -12.70 -22.42 -39.29
C THR A 815 -13.20 -20.98 -39.43
N TRP A 816 -13.30 -20.22 -38.33
CA TRP A 816 -13.70 -18.82 -38.31
C TRP A 816 -12.48 -17.91 -38.65
N LYS A 817 -12.27 -17.73 -39.98
CA LYS A 817 -11.46 -16.64 -40.57
C LYS A 817 -12.15 -16.01 -41.74
#